data_5e46b496cd52a5ad1237f314cc073c1d
#
_entry.id   5e46b496cd52a5ad1237f314cc073c1d
#
_cell.length_a   1.000
_cell.length_b   1.000
_cell.length_c   1.000
_cell.angle_alpha   90.00
_cell.angle_beta   90.00
_cell.angle_gamma   90.00
#
_symmetry.space_group_name_H-M   'P 1'
#
loop_
_entity.id
_entity.type
_entity.pdbx_description
1 polymer ?
#
loop_
_entity_poly.entity_id
_entity_poly.type
_entity_poly.pdbx_seq_one_letter_code
_entity_poly.pdbx_strand_id
1 'polypeptide(L)'
;MVCPRCALPITGELVAEVRGIDAALAGLDAERGRLLVRRAQLLAAARPAPMPMPVTAGWGPVTSRETSPRTAQNLLLSLGGVLLAVAAVAFTVVSWGHLGIGGRAVVLGALTAAVLSVPALLVRRALNATGEVVACVGLVLLLLDAYAIRRAALPDVDGLRYAAVSIALVSAAWAVYGRLPLTRRLVLPGHAALLLAQLPLPALAVASGSSYGVGAALVATAALDAVVGARARAVRVTAAVVGAGTGLVGLLVALVLSVDAGGFGGAARAAVLLLAGAAVALAACLRAFRAPGWAVTILAAVAGLAGVAALGGIVRVAVGDGWAVPGYLLCAVALLGAVAVAYARDALPRALAAGLGIGAGLVQGPALLWALPGLAVGVVTGEWFGPAPAVVVPVVLALVLLTPAPVPVPGRLRGPARCGALVLGAVAAAVLPSALGLPFAVAVLLRVAVVAVLLLVPGRTSLGSAVVLAVTTVAWGLATWPVTFAVLGILLVAFAGTAVVRTAPEARAVGGAAAVACAAGLGWAAPVAAGWPAYGASLVVLGVAAGAVGLAFALRAPALEYAGYAAAVLAIALALAAGDAAVSALVLALAGVLAAAVALRADRRPLAGYAAAVLMVAASWVRLAAWEVTAPEAYALPVSVAALGVGFLRRRRDASASSWAAYAPGLAAILVPSLLAAWSDPAWPRPLLLGCGALAVTLLGARHRLQAPLLLGGAALALDALHELAPLVAQVVGALPRWLPLALAGVILLAVGATYEQRLRDVRRVRDLLGRLH
;
A
#
# COMPACT_ATOMS: atom_id res chain seq x y z
N MET A 1 -9.33 3.29 54.61
CA MET A 1 -10.08 2.37 53.72
C MET A 1 -9.33 2.29 52.40
N VAL A 2 -9.21 1.11 51.83
CA VAL A 2 -8.52 0.88 50.55
C VAL A 2 -9.57 0.52 49.50
N CYS A 3 -9.46 1.03 48.31
CA CYS A 3 -10.39 0.76 47.20
C CYS A 3 -10.35 -0.73 46.84
N PRO A 4 -11.48 -1.46 46.79
CA PRO A 4 -11.51 -2.89 46.51
C PRO A 4 -11.16 -3.22 45.04
N ARG A 5 -11.08 -2.21 44.16
CA ARG A 5 -10.83 -2.41 42.71
C ARG A 5 -9.39 -2.08 42.26
N CYS A 6 -8.67 -1.18 42.97
CA CYS A 6 -7.31 -0.75 42.60
C CYS A 6 -6.32 -0.71 43.77
N ALA A 7 -6.73 -1.14 44.99
CA ALA A 7 -5.93 -1.21 46.21
C ALA A 7 -5.29 0.14 46.66
N LEU A 8 -5.73 1.30 46.15
CA LEU A 8 -5.27 2.60 46.56
C LEU A 8 -5.95 3.10 47.86
N PRO A 9 -5.24 3.79 48.77
CA PRO A 9 -5.84 4.35 49.98
C PRO A 9 -6.84 5.47 49.67
N ILE A 10 -8.04 5.44 50.25
CA ILE A 10 -9.16 6.36 49.97
C ILE A 10 -9.05 7.68 50.75
N THR A 11 -7.91 8.01 51.32
CA THR A 11 -7.69 9.23 52.12
C THR A 11 -6.38 9.91 51.75
N GLY A 12 -6.42 11.26 51.62
CA GLY A 12 -5.25 12.08 51.35
C GLY A 12 -5.48 13.08 50.16
N GLU A 13 -4.61 14.10 50.07
CA GLU A 13 -4.66 15.12 49.04
C GLU A 13 -4.65 14.59 47.60
N LEU A 14 -3.87 13.55 47.34
CA LEU A 14 -3.79 12.86 46.03
C LEU A 14 -5.13 12.27 45.57
N VAL A 15 -5.94 11.77 46.54
CA VAL A 15 -7.27 11.21 46.20
C VAL A 15 -8.28 12.35 45.91
N ALA A 16 -8.12 13.49 46.54
CA ALA A 16 -8.92 14.69 46.23
C ALA A 16 -8.60 15.18 44.82
N GLU A 17 -7.30 15.22 44.47
CA GLU A 17 -6.84 15.61 43.15
C GLU A 17 -7.30 14.66 42.04
N VAL A 18 -7.20 13.34 42.26
CA VAL A 18 -7.72 12.32 41.32
C VAL A 18 -9.22 12.48 41.12
N ARG A 19 -9.99 12.68 42.22
CA ARG A 19 -11.45 12.95 42.09
C ARG A 19 -11.77 14.23 41.35
N GLY A 20 -10.94 15.29 41.52
CA GLY A 20 -11.04 16.52 40.74
C GLY A 20 -10.80 16.32 39.27
N ILE A 21 -9.79 15.51 38.91
CA ILE A 21 -9.47 15.15 37.52
C ILE A 21 -10.60 14.32 36.92
N ASP A 22 -11.10 13.30 37.65
CA ASP A 22 -12.21 12.46 37.18
C ASP A 22 -13.48 13.27 36.95
N ALA A 23 -13.79 14.23 37.84
CA ALA A 23 -14.93 15.14 37.67
C ALA A 23 -14.75 16.06 36.44
N ALA A 24 -13.54 16.55 36.21
CA ALA A 24 -13.22 17.36 35.02
C ALA A 24 -13.32 16.54 33.73
N LEU A 25 -12.83 15.30 33.73
CA LEU A 25 -12.96 14.36 32.59
C LEU A 25 -14.43 14.03 32.29
N ALA A 26 -15.24 13.77 33.33
CA ALA A 26 -16.68 13.56 33.15
C ALA A 26 -17.39 14.80 32.56
N GLY A 27 -16.96 16.01 32.96
CA GLY A 27 -17.43 17.27 32.38
C GLY A 27 -17.10 17.41 30.89
N LEU A 28 -15.85 17.08 30.50
CA LEU A 28 -15.40 17.08 29.11
C LEU A 28 -16.13 16.04 28.25
N ASP A 29 -16.40 14.85 28.78
CA ASP A 29 -17.17 13.82 28.08
C ASP A 29 -18.63 14.24 27.87
N ALA A 30 -19.24 14.92 28.84
CA ALA A 30 -20.58 15.48 28.69
C ALA A 30 -20.63 16.61 27.65
N GLU A 31 -19.60 17.45 27.59
CA GLU A 31 -19.47 18.50 26.58
C GLU A 31 -19.25 17.92 25.17
N ARG A 32 -18.38 16.91 25.07
CA ARG A 32 -18.18 16.14 23.83
C ARG A 32 -19.48 15.51 23.36
N GLY A 33 -20.27 14.93 24.26
CA GLY A 33 -21.58 14.39 23.96
C GLY A 33 -22.54 15.44 23.37
N ARG A 34 -22.61 16.62 23.99
CA ARG A 34 -23.42 17.75 23.49
C ARG A 34 -22.98 18.22 22.08
N LEU A 35 -21.68 18.34 21.87
CA LEU A 35 -21.13 18.73 20.57
C LEU A 35 -21.38 17.68 19.48
N LEU A 36 -21.33 16.39 19.80
CA LEU A 36 -21.66 15.30 18.88
C LEU A 36 -23.16 15.30 18.50
N VAL A 37 -24.05 15.53 19.46
CA VAL A 37 -25.48 15.70 19.20
C VAL A 37 -25.73 16.93 18.33
N ARG A 38 -25.09 18.06 18.66
CA ARG A 38 -25.21 19.28 17.85
C ARG A 38 -24.70 19.10 16.42
N ARG A 39 -23.54 18.41 16.27
CA ARG A 39 -23.04 18.03 14.94
C ARG A 39 -24.01 17.14 14.17
N ALA A 40 -24.61 16.16 14.83
CA ALA A 40 -25.61 15.28 14.20
C ALA A 40 -26.85 16.07 13.77
N GLN A 41 -27.33 17.01 14.58
CA GLN A 41 -28.44 17.89 14.23
C GLN A 41 -28.11 18.79 13.02
N LEU A 42 -26.91 19.37 12.97
CA LEU A 42 -26.47 20.20 11.85
C LEU A 42 -26.33 19.37 10.57
N LEU A 43 -25.80 18.14 10.67
CA LEU A 43 -25.70 17.22 9.54
C LEU A 43 -27.09 16.71 9.08
N ALA A 44 -28.04 16.53 10.00
CA ALA A 44 -29.42 16.20 9.66
C ALA A 44 -30.14 17.37 8.99
N ALA A 45 -29.93 18.60 9.47
CA ALA A 45 -30.47 19.80 8.85
C ALA A 45 -29.84 20.13 7.48
N ALA A 46 -28.57 19.76 7.29
CA ALA A 46 -27.83 19.90 6.03
C ALA A 46 -28.14 18.79 5.00
N ARG A 47 -28.80 17.70 5.42
CA ARG A 47 -29.29 16.68 4.48
C ARG A 47 -30.52 17.25 3.76
N PRO A 48 -30.54 17.25 2.42
CA PRO A 48 -31.78 17.50 1.70
C PRO A 48 -32.85 16.51 2.18
N ALA A 49 -34.07 16.99 2.44
CA ALA A 49 -35.15 16.14 2.88
C ALA A 49 -35.25 14.88 1.98
N PRO A 50 -35.43 13.69 2.54
CA PRO A 50 -35.63 12.50 1.72
C PRO A 50 -36.92 12.74 0.94
N MET A 51 -36.81 12.86 -0.39
CA MET A 51 -37.98 12.84 -1.25
C MET A 51 -38.69 11.52 -1.04
N PRO A 52 -40.00 11.52 -0.82
CA PRO A 52 -40.77 10.29 -0.72
C PRO A 52 -40.58 9.51 -2.01
N MET A 53 -40.09 8.26 -1.90
CA MET A 53 -40.02 7.34 -3.03
C MET A 53 -41.47 7.11 -3.54
N PRO A 54 -41.78 7.45 -4.78
CA PRO A 54 -43.03 7.02 -5.35
C PRO A 54 -42.98 5.53 -5.61
N VAL A 55 -43.93 4.82 -5.01
CA VAL A 55 -44.29 3.45 -5.35
C VAL A 55 -44.55 3.39 -6.85
N THR A 56 -43.92 2.43 -7.50
CA THR A 56 -44.06 2.01 -8.88
C THR A 56 -45.42 2.33 -9.53
N ALA A 57 -45.42 3.22 -10.52
CA ALA A 57 -46.42 3.25 -11.57
C ALA A 57 -45.80 3.89 -12.83
N GLY A 58 -45.80 3.15 -13.90
CA GLY A 58 -45.89 3.65 -15.27
C GLY A 58 -44.65 4.29 -15.86
N TRP A 59 -44.13 3.68 -16.89
CA TRP A 59 -43.18 4.25 -17.84
C TRP A 59 -43.81 5.46 -18.53
N GLY A 60 -43.51 6.67 -18.02
CA GLY A 60 -43.72 7.92 -18.70
C GLY A 60 -42.35 8.60 -18.91
N PRO A 61 -42.14 9.37 -19.99
CA PRO A 61 -40.84 9.99 -20.24
C PRO A 61 -40.53 11.00 -19.15
N VAL A 62 -39.55 10.68 -18.33
CA VAL A 62 -38.97 11.59 -17.31
C VAL A 62 -38.21 12.66 -18.06
N THR A 63 -38.79 13.84 -18.24
CA THR A 63 -38.03 15.04 -18.62
C THR A 63 -37.29 15.56 -17.41
N SER A 64 -36.14 14.92 -17.08
CA SER A 64 -35.16 15.49 -16.18
C SER A 64 -34.51 16.69 -16.89
N ARG A 65 -34.71 17.89 -16.35
CA ARG A 65 -33.90 19.05 -16.73
C ARG A 65 -32.50 18.84 -16.20
N GLU A 66 -31.67 18.12 -16.95
CA GLU A 66 -30.30 17.75 -16.58
C GLU A 66 -29.29 18.91 -16.70
N THR A 67 -29.67 20.05 -17.27
CA THR A 67 -28.77 21.19 -17.48
C THR A 67 -29.37 22.49 -17.02
N SER A 68 -28.58 23.30 -16.28
CA SER A 68 -28.98 24.67 -15.97
C SER A 68 -28.97 25.52 -17.24
N PRO A 69 -29.82 26.57 -17.36
CA PRO A 69 -29.82 27.46 -18.52
C PRO A 69 -28.44 28.05 -18.85
N ARG A 70 -27.62 28.29 -17.84
CA ARG A 70 -26.21 28.77 -17.99
C ARG A 70 -25.28 27.69 -18.55
N THR A 71 -25.45 26.43 -18.17
CA THR A 71 -24.68 25.32 -18.69
C THR A 71 -25.00 25.06 -20.17
N ALA A 72 -26.31 25.09 -20.53
CA ALA A 72 -26.75 24.97 -21.92
C ALA A 72 -26.22 26.12 -22.79
N GLN A 73 -26.28 27.35 -22.30
CA GLN A 73 -25.77 28.52 -22.99
C GLN A 73 -24.24 28.43 -23.22
N ASN A 74 -23.47 28.05 -22.20
CA ASN A 74 -22.02 27.90 -22.34
C ASN A 74 -21.66 26.75 -23.29
N LEU A 75 -22.40 25.65 -23.28
CA LEU A 75 -22.21 24.54 -24.20
C LEU A 75 -22.52 24.92 -25.66
N LEU A 76 -23.59 25.64 -25.89
CA LEU A 76 -23.94 26.14 -27.21
C LEU A 76 -22.92 27.16 -27.73
N LEU A 77 -22.47 28.08 -26.88
CA LEU A 77 -21.43 29.04 -27.25
C LEU A 77 -20.09 28.37 -27.55
N SER A 78 -19.66 27.38 -26.73
CA SER A 78 -18.42 26.65 -26.99
C SER A 78 -18.52 25.80 -28.27
N LEU A 79 -19.67 25.13 -28.50
CA LEU A 79 -19.89 24.33 -29.69
C LEU A 79 -19.93 25.23 -30.96
N GLY A 80 -20.60 26.37 -30.87
CA GLY A 80 -20.65 27.38 -31.94
C GLY A 80 -19.24 27.92 -32.26
N GLY A 81 -18.45 28.22 -31.23
CA GLY A 81 -17.05 28.66 -31.39
C GLY A 81 -16.17 27.60 -32.05
N VAL A 82 -16.28 26.34 -31.62
CA VAL A 82 -15.55 25.22 -32.22
C VAL A 82 -15.96 25.01 -33.67
N LEU A 83 -17.24 25.03 -33.99
CA LEU A 83 -17.72 24.89 -35.40
C LEU A 83 -17.23 26.02 -36.26
N LEU A 84 -17.22 27.26 -35.76
CA LEU A 84 -16.71 28.41 -36.50
C LEU A 84 -15.18 28.32 -36.74
N ALA A 85 -14.43 27.82 -35.73
CA ALA A 85 -13.02 27.55 -35.87
C ALA A 85 -12.74 26.45 -36.91
N VAL A 86 -13.52 25.34 -36.86
CA VAL A 86 -13.42 24.26 -37.86
C VAL A 86 -13.78 24.76 -39.26
N ALA A 87 -14.82 25.59 -39.40
CA ALA A 87 -15.21 26.20 -40.69
C ALA A 87 -14.10 27.13 -41.23
N ALA A 88 -13.46 27.91 -40.35
CA ALA A 88 -12.33 28.75 -40.73
C ALA A 88 -11.12 27.93 -41.18
N VAL A 89 -10.81 26.82 -40.49
CA VAL A 89 -9.76 25.87 -40.91
C VAL A 89 -10.13 25.25 -42.27
N ALA A 90 -11.35 24.73 -42.40
CA ALA A 90 -11.82 24.12 -43.65
C ALA A 90 -11.81 25.11 -44.81
N PHE A 91 -12.28 26.37 -44.59
CA PHE A 91 -12.21 27.42 -45.56
C PHE A 91 -10.76 27.72 -45.98
N THR A 92 -9.85 27.82 -45.03
CA THR A 92 -8.43 28.05 -45.28
C THR A 92 -7.80 26.93 -46.15
N VAL A 93 -8.16 25.69 -45.87
CA VAL A 93 -7.64 24.51 -46.59
C VAL A 93 -8.25 24.39 -48.00
N VAL A 94 -9.57 24.60 -48.14
CA VAL A 94 -10.30 24.42 -49.41
C VAL A 94 -10.09 25.59 -50.37
N SER A 95 -10.05 26.84 -49.87
CA SER A 95 -9.83 28.04 -50.70
C SER A 95 -8.43 28.14 -51.27
N TRP A 96 -7.51 27.25 -50.87
CA TRP A 96 -6.11 27.24 -51.33
C TRP A 96 -5.98 27.00 -52.85
N GLY A 97 -6.98 26.41 -53.50
CA GLY A 97 -6.93 26.02 -54.91
C GLY A 97 -7.19 27.16 -55.94
N HIS A 98 -7.95 28.20 -55.60
CA HIS A 98 -8.50 29.13 -56.63
C HIS A 98 -8.03 30.58 -56.58
N LEU A 99 -7.30 31.01 -55.56
CA LEU A 99 -6.79 32.39 -55.43
C LEU A 99 -5.28 32.43 -55.49
N GLY A 100 -4.69 33.40 -56.17
CA GLY A 100 -3.26 33.66 -56.14
C GLY A 100 -2.77 34.04 -54.73
N ILE A 101 -1.42 33.94 -54.50
CA ILE A 101 -0.82 34.11 -53.17
C ILE A 101 -1.22 35.44 -52.52
N GLY A 102 -1.19 36.53 -53.26
CA GLY A 102 -1.57 37.87 -52.78
C GLY A 102 -3.06 38.01 -52.43
N GLY A 103 -3.96 37.44 -53.25
CA GLY A 103 -5.39 37.47 -53.00
C GLY A 103 -5.80 36.71 -51.75
N ARG A 104 -5.13 35.58 -51.47
CA ARG A 104 -5.33 34.78 -50.26
C ARG A 104 -4.92 35.55 -49.01
N ALA A 105 -3.77 36.20 -49.02
CA ALA A 105 -3.27 37.00 -47.91
C ALA A 105 -4.21 38.16 -47.56
N VAL A 106 -4.77 38.83 -48.55
CA VAL A 106 -5.71 39.94 -48.34
C VAL A 106 -7.03 39.46 -47.75
N VAL A 107 -7.59 38.38 -48.30
CA VAL A 107 -8.87 37.83 -47.80
C VAL A 107 -8.74 37.30 -46.37
N LEU A 108 -7.68 36.54 -46.05
CA LEU A 108 -7.43 36.02 -44.71
C LEU A 108 -7.17 37.16 -43.71
N GLY A 109 -6.30 38.11 -44.05
CA GLY A 109 -6.00 39.26 -43.22
C GLY A 109 -7.22 40.15 -42.97
N ALA A 110 -8.05 40.37 -43.98
CA ALA A 110 -9.31 41.13 -43.85
C ALA A 110 -10.32 40.41 -42.95
N LEU A 111 -10.46 39.08 -43.09
CA LEU A 111 -11.33 38.24 -42.22
C LEU A 111 -10.83 38.28 -40.78
N THR A 112 -9.55 38.10 -40.54
CA THR A 112 -8.94 38.16 -39.23
C THR A 112 -9.14 39.53 -38.57
N ALA A 113 -8.91 40.61 -39.32
CA ALA A 113 -9.16 41.97 -38.81
C ALA A 113 -10.64 42.22 -38.48
N ALA A 114 -11.54 41.74 -39.33
CA ALA A 114 -12.98 41.82 -39.06
C ALA A 114 -13.38 41.06 -37.77
N VAL A 115 -12.93 39.80 -37.64
CA VAL A 115 -13.19 38.97 -36.43
C VAL A 115 -12.60 39.58 -35.17
N LEU A 116 -11.40 40.17 -35.24
CA LEU A 116 -10.76 40.87 -34.10
C LEU A 116 -11.43 42.18 -33.72
N SER A 117 -12.17 42.81 -34.62
CA SER A 117 -12.96 44.02 -34.31
C SER A 117 -14.28 43.73 -33.52
N VAL A 118 -14.86 42.53 -33.76
CA VAL A 118 -16.16 42.14 -33.20
C VAL A 118 -16.15 42.07 -31.65
N PRO A 119 -15.16 41.54 -30.96
CA PRO A 119 -15.12 41.55 -29.50
C PRO A 119 -15.23 42.95 -28.88
N ALA A 120 -14.61 43.96 -29.51
CA ALA A 120 -14.73 45.35 -29.05
C ALA A 120 -16.17 45.90 -29.11
N LEU A 121 -16.93 45.51 -30.12
CA LEU A 121 -18.34 45.87 -30.27
C LEU A 121 -19.22 45.09 -29.27
N LEU A 122 -18.94 43.79 -29.03
CA LEU A 122 -19.65 42.94 -28.11
C LEU A 122 -19.44 43.37 -26.65
N VAL A 123 -18.25 43.79 -26.28
CA VAL A 123 -17.95 44.34 -24.93
C VAL A 123 -18.72 45.63 -24.70
N ARG A 124 -18.89 46.51 -25.69
CA ARG A 124 -19.72 47.70 -25.57
C ARG A 124 -21.18 47.37 -25.33
N ARG A 125 -21.68 46.22 -25.79
CA ARG A 125 -23.04 45.72 -25.56
C ARG A 125 -23.15 44.82 -24.33
N ALA A 126 -22.14 44.80 -23.43
CA ALA A 126 -22.05 43.98 -22.23
C ALA A 126 -22.12 42.47 -22.47
N LEU A 127 -21.84 41.98 -23.69
CA LEU A 127 -21.79 40.56 -24.08
C LEU A 127 -20.36 40.02 -23.94
N ASN A 128 -19.82 40.01 -22.71
CA ASN A 128 -18.41 39.64 -22.45
C ASN A 128 -18.12 38.19 -22.81
N ALA A 129 -19.01 37.24 -22.44
CA ALA A 129 -18.80 35.81 -22.74
C ALA A 129 -18.69 35.51 -24.22
N THR A 130 -19.59 36.13 -25.04
CA THR A 130 -19.54 36.00 -26.50
C THR A 130 -18.26 36.67 -27.06
N GLY A 131 -17.86 37.80 -26.48
CA GLY A 131 -16.65 38.50 -26.83
C GLY A 131 -15.37 37.66 -26.59
N GLU A 132 -15.34 36.88 -25.50
CA GLU A 132 -14.23 35.94 -25.20
C GLU A 132 -14.11 34.85 -26.28
N VAL A 133 -15.25 34.23 -26.67
CA VAL A 133 -15.26 33.18 -27.69
C VAL A 133 -14.83 33.69 -29.05
N VAL A 134 -15.34 34.86 -29.46
CA VAL A 134 -14.92 35.49 -30.76
C VAL A 134 -13.47 35.90 -30.73
N ALA A 135 -12.96 36.40 -29.59
CA ALA A 135 -11.54 36.68 -29.41
C ALA A 135 -10.70 35.41 -29.56
N CYS A 136 -11.15 34.27 -29.02
CA CYS A 136 -10.46 32.98 -29.19
C CYS A 136 -10.38 32.58 -30.67
N VAL A 137 -11.48 32.73 -31.43
CA VAL A 137 -11.48 32.49 -32.87
C VAL A 137 -10.51 33.43 -33.61
N GLY A 138 -10.46 34.70 -33.20
CA GLY A 138 -9.49 35.66 -33.75
C GLY A 138 -8.03 35.25 -33.50
N LEU A 139 -7.74 34.66 -32.31
CA LEU A 139 -6.40 34.13 -32.07
C LEU A 139 -6.04 32.95 -32.96
N VAL A 140 -6.97 32.01 -33.15
CA VAL A 140 -6.77 30.88 -34.06
C VAL A 140 -6.52 31.36 -35.47
N LEU A 141 -7.27 32.38 -35.95
CA LEU A 141 -7.04 32.98 -37.28
C LEU A 141 -5.66 33.62 -37.39
N LEU A 142 -5.19 34.37 -36.38
CA LEU A 142 -3.84 34.92 -36.36
C LEU A 142 -2.75 33.86 -36.49
N LEU A 143 -2.92 32.72 -35.79
CA LEU A 143 -1.96 31.60 -35.88
C LEU A 143 -2.02 30.94 -37.28
N LEU A 144 -3.23 30.82 -37.85
CA LEU A 144 -3.39 30.32 -39.22
C LEU A 144 -2.79 31.26 -40.25
N ASP A 145 -2.94 32.57 -40.10
CA ASP A 145 -2.31 33.58 -40.95
C ASP A 145 -0.78 33.48 -40.90
N ALA A 146 -0.22 33.33 -39.69
CA ALA A 146 1.22 33.10 -39.53
C ALA A 146 1.69 31.82 -40.24
N TYR A 147 0.91 30.72 -40.11
CA TYR A 147 1.20 29.48 -40.84
C TYR A 147 1.11 29.65 -42.35
N ALA A 148 0.08 30.35 -42.84
CA ALA A 148 -0.13 30.61 -44.24
C ALA A 148 1.01 31.45 -44.85
N ILE A 149 1.48 32.50 -44.17
CA ILE A 149 2.63 33.33 -44.56
C ILE A 149 3.89 32.45 -44.75
N ARG A 150 4.16 31.56 -43.79
CA ARG A 150 5.30 30.66 -43.94
C ARG A 150 5.22 29.80 -45.17
N ARG A 151 4.04 29.17 -45.41
CA ARG A 151 3.83 28.26 -46.54
C ARG A 151 3.90 28.98 -47.91
N ALA A 152 3.42 30.21 -47.92
CA ALA A 152 3.29 30.97 -49.17
C ALA A 152 4.51 31.83 -49.51
N ALA A 153 5.15 32.47 -48.52
CA ALA A 153 6.17 33.48 -48.72
C ALA A 153 7.58 33.10 -48.23
N LEU A 154 7.67 32.12 -47.28
CA LEU A 154 8.92 31.79 -46.60
C LEU A 154 9.10 30.26 -46.48
N PRO A 155 9.03 29.48 -47.60
CA PRO A 155 9.10 28.01 -47.53
C PRO A 155 10.48 27.51 -47.07
N ASP A 156 11.54 28.22 -47.32
CA ASP A 156 12.94 27.84 -47.05
C ASP A 156 13.39 28.17 -45.64
N VAL A 157 12.57 28.90 -44.85
CA VAL A 157 12.92 29.26 -43.47
C VAL A 157 12.67 28.05 -42.54
N ASP A 158 13.65 27.81 -41.64
CA ASP A 158 13.53 26.77 -40.62
C ASP A 158 12.21 26.89 -39.84
N GLY A 159 11.49 25.78 -39.81
CA GLY A 159 10.14 25.75 -39.25
C GLY A 159 10.03 26.13 -37.77
N LEU A 160 11.00 25.70 -36.97
CA LEU A 160 11.01 25.99 -35.54
C LEU A 160 11.36 27.43 -35.25
N ARG A 161 12.34 28.00 -35.98
CA ARG A 161 12.71 29.41 -35.84
C ARG A 161 11.58 30.33 -36.27
N TYR A 162 10.94 30.03 -37.42
CA TYR A 162 9.78 30.78 -37.86
C TYR A 162 8.62 30.70 -36.84
N ALA A 163 8.29 29.50 -36.35
CA ALA A 163 7.25 29.31 -35.37
C ALA A 163 7.54 30.07 -34.05
N ALA A 164 8.77 30.04 -33.59
CA ALA A 164 9.16 30.78 -32.38
C ALA A 164 8.97 32.31 -32.55
N VAL A 165 9.42 32.86 -33.65
CA VAL A 165 9.28 34.31 -33.90
C VAL A 165 7.82 34.70 -34.12
N SER A 166 7.08 33.95 -34.93
CA SER A 166 5.66 34.22 -35.18
C SER A 166 4.79 34.11 -33.91
N ILE A 167 5.01 33.08 -33.07
CA ILE A 167 4.31 32.94 -31.82
C ILE A 167 4.68 34.06 -30.85
N ALA A 168 5.95 34.50 -30.81
CA ALA A 168 6.34 35.64 -29.98
C ALA A 168 5.63 36.92 -30.44
N LEU A 169 5.53 37.18 -31.73
CA LEU A 169 4.80 38.33 -32.28
C LEU A 169 3.32 38.27 -31.99
N VAL A 170 2.69 37.10 -32.19
CA VAL A 170 1.25 36.88 -31.87
C VAL A 170 1.01 37.03 -30.36
N SER A 171 1.89 36.51 -29.53
CA SER A 171 1.78 36.68 -28.07
C SER A 171 1.86 38.15 -27.66
N ALA A 172 2.83 38.88 -28.20
CA ALA A 172 2.99 40.32 -27.96
C ALA A 172 1.77 41.13 -28.44
N ALA A 173 1.31 40.87 -29.67
CA ALA A 173 0.12 41.49 -30.23
C ALA A 173 -1.12 41.21 -29.37
N TRP A 174 -1.27 39.98 -28.89
CA TRP A 174 -2.38 39.56 -28.04
C TRP A 174 -2.32 40.21 -26.66
N ALA A 175 -1.13 40.35 -26.09
CA ALA A 175 -0.93 41.09 -24.86
C ALA A 175 -1.29 42.57 -24.97
N VAL A 176 -0.97 43.19 -26.09
CA VAL A 176 -1.37 44.56 -26.42
C VAL A 176 -2.89 44.67 -26.61
N TYR A 177 -3.48 43.73 -27.39
CA TYR A 177 -4.91 43.66 -27.62
C TYR A 177 -5.71 43.61 -26.30
N GLY A 178 -5.28 42.79 -25.35
CA GLY A 178 -5.89 42.70 -24.03
C GLY A 178 -5.76 43.94 -23.11
N ARG A 179 -4.84 44.88 -23.47
CA ARG A 179 -4.67 46.17 -22.78
C ARG A 179 -5.43 47.33 -23.39
N LEU A 180 -5.95 47.14 -24.62
CA LEU A 180 -6.72 48.22 -25.26
C LEU A 180 -7.96 48.58 -24.45
N PRO A 181 -8.37 49.84 -24.38
CA PRO A 181 -9.53 50.28 -23.60
C PRO A 181 -10.82 49.55 -23.97
N LEU A 182 -10.95 49.16 -25.24
CA LEU A 182 -12.11 48.49 -25.77
C LEU A 182 -12.22 47.01 -25.39
N THR A 183 -11.11 46.33 -25.15
CA THR A 183 -11.04 44.87 -24.90
C THR A 183 -10.54 44.50 -23.50
N ARG A 184 -10.13 45.48 -22.66
CA ARG A 184 -9.57 45.25 -21.31
C ARG A 184 -10.49 44.51 -20.34
N ARG A 185 -11.79 44.41 -20.65
CA ARG A 185 -12.77 43.64 -19.87
C ARG A 185 -12.75 42.16 -20.20
N LEU A 186 -12.09 41.75 -21.28
CA LEU A 186 -11.88 40.35 -21.66
C LEU A 186 -10.74 39.77 -20.83
N VAL A 187 -10.95 38.58 -20.32
CA VAL A 187 -9.98 37.86 -19.48
C VAL A 187 -9.03 37.03 -20.33
N LEU A 188 -9.56 36.42 -21.39
CA LEU A 188 -8.84 35.48 -22.26
C LEU A 188 -7.56 36.09 -22.89
N PRO A 189 -7.55 37.32 -23.46
CA PRO A 189 -6.38 37.82 -24.21
C PRO A 189 -5.09 37.84 -23.36
N GLY A 190 -5.19 38.24 -22.08
CA GLY A 190 -4.05 38.28 -21.19
C GLY A 190 -3.51 36.88 -20.86
N HIS A 191 -4.41 35.93 -20.60
CA HIS A 191 -4.03 34.55 -20.28
C HIS A 191 -3.49 33.81 -21.50
N ALA A 192 -4.13 33.96 -22.66
CA ALA A 192 -3.67 33.36 -23.91
C ALA A 192 -2.30 33.91 -24.35
N ALA A 193 -2.08 35.20 -24.23
CA ALA A 193 -0.77 35.81 -24.50
C ALA A 193 0.34 35.19 -23.65
N LEU A 194 0.07 34.99 -22.34
CA LEU A 194 1.02 34.39 -21.41
C LEU A 194 1.32 32.92 -21.76
N LEU A 195 0.27 32.14 -22.10
CA LEU A 195 0.43 30.74 -22.50
C LEU A 195 1.23 30.60 -23.80
N LEU A 196 0.97 31.46 -24.77
CA LEU A 196 1.75 31.48 -26.05
C LEU A 196 3.20 31.90 -25.80
N ALA A 197 3.46 32.82 -24.86
CA ALA A 197 4.81 33.28 -24.53
C ALA A 197 5.73 32.18 -23.97
N GLN A 198 5.18 31.00 -23.60
CA GLN A 198 5.97 29.87 -23.12
C GLN A 198 6.78 29.18 -24.23
N LEU A 199 6.37 29.29 -25.49
CA LEU A 199 6.90 28.51 -26.58
C LEU A 199 8.12 29.14 -27.28
N PRO A 200 8.23 30.46 -27.48
CA PRO A 200 9.23 31.07 -28.33
C PRO A 200 10.67 30.77 -27.92
N LEU A 201 11.04 31.00 -26.67
CA LEU A 201 12.40 30.78 -26.19
C LEU A 201 12.82 29.30 -26.24
N PRO A 202 12.03 28.36 -25.72
CA PRO A 202 12.35 26.94 -25.86
C PRO A 202 12.44 26.47 -27.32
N ALA A 203 11.54 26.92 -28.19
CA ALA A 203 11.56 26.55 -29.61
C ALA A 203 12.82 27.06 -30.31
N LEU A 204 13.27 28.28 -30.04
CA LEU A 204 14.55 28.81 -30.56
C LEU A 204 15.74 27.99 -30.04
N ALA A 205 15.71 27.62 -28.80
CA ALA A 205 16.77 26.81 -28.20
C ALA A 205 16.84 25.41 -28.81
N VAL A 206 15.68 24.76 -29.04
CA VAL A 206 15.59 23.48 -29.76
C VAL A 206 16.12 23.64 -31.19
N ALA A 207 15.75 24.71 -31.90
CA ALA A 207 16.24 24.99 -33.25
C ALA A 207 17.77 25.23 -33.31
N SER A 208 18.41 25.60 -32.21
CA SER A 208 19.87 25.74 -32.11
C SER A 208 20.59 24.42 -31.85
N GLY A 209 19.87 23.33 -31.54
CA GLY A 209 20.43 22.01 -31.21
C GLY A 209 21.17 21.94 -29.86
N SER A 210 21.09 22.99 -29.05
CA SER A 210 21.78 23.04 -27.75
C SER A 210 20.87 22.62 -26.59
N SER A 211 21.15 21.47 -25.99
CA SER A 211 20.41 20.99 -24.79
C SER A 211 20.55 21.93 -23.58
N TYR A 212 21.73 22.51 -23.37
CA TYR A 212 21.93 23.57 -22.35
C TYR A 212 21.15 24.84 -22.70
N GLY A 213 21.04 25.17 -24.00
CA GLY A 213 20.22 26.27 -24.51
C GLY A 213 18.74 26.08 -24.16
N VAL A 214 18.21 24.85 -24.28
CA VAL A 214 16.83 24.53 -23.91
C VAL A 214 16.60 24.73 -22.41
N GLY A 215 17.49 24.23 -21.55
CA GLY A 215 17.43 24.47 -20.11
C GLY A 215 17.46 25.96 -19.76
N ALA A 216 18.36 26.70 -20.36
CA ALA A 216 18.47 28.17 -20.17
C ALA A 216 17.20 28.92 -20.62
N ALA A 217 16.63 28.52 -21.77
CA ALA A 217 15.39 29.11 -22.29
C ALA A 217 14.19 28.87 -21.37
N LEU A 218 14.05 27.67 -20.83
CA LEU A 218 13.00 27.34 -19.89
C LEU A 218 13.13 28.15 -18.58
N VAL A 219 14.33 28.24 -18.03
CA VAL A 219 14.59 29.05 -16.83
C VAL A 219 14.33 30.53 -17.09
N ALA A 220 14.75 31.05 -18.27
CA ALA A 220 14.49 32.43 -18.67
C ALA A 220 12.99 32.70 -18.86
N THR A 221 12.24 31.76 -19.45
CA THR A 221 10.77 31.87 -19.59
C THR A 221 10.11 31.94 -18.21
N ALA A 222 10.49 31.09 -17.26
CA ALA A 222 9.99 31.11 -15.89
C ALA A 222 10.34 32.44 -15.17
N ALA A 223 11.51 33.01 -15.44
CA ALA A 223 11.89 34.32 -14.91
C ALA A 223 11.02 35.44 -15.47
N LEU A 224 10.71 35.40 -16.77
CA LEU A 224 9.79 36.36 -17.42
C LEU A 224 8.38 36.25 -16.83
N ASP A 225 7.88 35.03 -16.58
CA ASP A 225 6.59 34.81 -15.95
C ASP A 225 6.55 35.40 -14.53
N ALA A 226 7.63 35.25 -13.78
CA ALA A 226 7.74 35.87 -12.46
C ALA A 226 7.66 37.40 -12.53
N VAL A 227 8.31 38.01 -13.52
CA VAL A 227 8.26 39.45 -13.76
C VAL A 227 6.87 39.94 -14.20
N VAL A 228 6.23 39.19 -15.10
CA VAL A 228 4.86 39.48 -15.58
C VAL A 228 3.87 39.35 -14.42
N GLY A 229 3.95 38.26 -13.64
CA GLY A 229 3.09 38.04 -12.47
C GLY A 229 3.24 39.08 -11.38
N ALA A 230 4.46 39.64 -11.22
CA ALA A 230 4.70 40.75 -10.28
C ALA A 230 4.01 42.04 -10.75
N ARG A 231 3.99 42.33 -12.05
CA ARG A 231 3.49 43.58 -12.63
C ARG A 231 2.00 43.54 -12.97
N ALA A 232 1.49 42.38 -13.47
CA ALA A 232 0.14 42.23 -13.99
C ALA A 232 -0.74 41.39 -13.07
N ARG A 233 -1.52 42.06 -12.18
CA ARG A 233 -2.39 41.40 -11.19
C ARG A 233 -3.39 40.44 -11.82
N ALA A 234 -3.95 40.78 -13.02
CA ALA A 234 -4.98 40.00 -13.68
C ALA A 234 -4.50 38.59 -14.07
N VAL A 235 -3.25 38.41 -14.46
CA VAL A 235 -2.69 37.13 -14.89
C VAL A 235 -1.70 36.51 -13.87
N ARG A 236 -1.67 37.05 -12.64
CA ARG A 236 -0.71 36.64 -11.61
C ARG A 236 -0.76 35.15 -11.29
N VAL A 237 -1.97 34.60 -11.12
CA VAL A 237 -2.14 33.17 -10.78
C VAL A 237 -1.69 32.30 -11.95
N THR A 238 -2.09 32.65 -13.16
CA THR A 238 -1.67 31.90 -14.37
C THR A 238 -0.16 31.96 -14.56
N ALA A 239 0.46 33.16 -14.39
CA ALA A 239 1.91 33.32 -14.45
C ALA A 239 2.63 32.50 -13.37
N ALA A 240 2.06 32.41 -12.17
CA ALA A 240 2.63 31.59 -11.10
C ALA A 240 2.58 30.09 -11.43
N VAL A 241 1.43 29.61 -11.90
CA VAL A 241 1.24 28.19 -12.23
C VAL A 241 2.09 27.76 -13.43
N VAL A 242 2.02 28.56 -14.51
CA VAL A 242 2.74 28.25 -15.75
C VAL A 242 4.25 28.41 -15.55
N GLY A 243 4.68 29.51 -14.91
CA GLY A 243 6.09 29.75 -14.59
C GLY A 243 6.67 28.71 -13.62
N ALA A 244 5.88 28.18 -12.66
CA ALA A 244 6.31 27.07 -11.83
C ALA A 244 6.46 25.78 -12.66
N GLY A 245 5.54 25.51 -13.59
CA GLY A 245 5.61 24.37 -14.50
C GLY A 245 6.84 24.43 -15.42
N THR A 246 7.04 25.53 -16.13
CA THR A 246 8.19 25.73 -17.04
C THR A 246 9.52 25.75 -16.27
N GLY A 247 9.55 26.36 -15.08
CA GLY A 247 10.71 26.35 -14.20
C GLY A 247 11.07 24.96 -13.73
N LEU A 248 10.08 24.14 -13.34
CA LEU A 248 10.28 22.75 -12.95
C LEU A 248 10.84 21.91 -14.11
N VAL A 249 10.29 22.05 -15.32
CA VAL A 249 10.81 21.36 -16.52
C VAL A 249 12.25 21.82 -16.82
N GLY A 250 12.54 23.12 -16.67
CA GLY A 250 13.89 23.64 -16.83
C GLY A 250 14.89 23.06 -15.82
N LEU A 251 14.48 22.91 -14.55
CA LEU A 251 15.28 22.26 -13.50
C LEU A 251 15.48 20.77 -13.79
N LEU A 252 14.45 20.05 -14.27
CA LEU A 252 14.58 18.64 -14.66
C LEU A 252 15.54 18.45 -15.83
N VAL A 253 15.46 19.31 -16.86
CA VAL A 253 16.42 19.29 -17.97
C VAL A 253 17.84 19.56 -17.47
N ALA A 254 18.03 20.55 -16.61
CA ALA A 254 19.33 20.85 -16.03
C ALA A 254 19.87 19.72 -15.14
N LEU A 255 18.97 19.00 -14.43
CA LEU A 255 19.34 17.82 -13.65
C LEU A 255 19.82 16.67 -14.54
N VAL A 256 19.09 16.37 -15.63
CA VAL A 256 19.52 15.34 -16.60
C VAL A 256 20.89 15.72 -17.18
N LEU A 257 21.07 16.99 -17.62
CA LEU A 257 22.35 17.48 -18.12
C LEU A 257 23.49 17.41 -17.08
N SER A 258 23.15 17.57 -15.79
CA SER A 258 24.13 17.40 -14.72
C SER A 258 24.55 15.94 -14.53
N VAL A 259 23.60 15.00 -14.69
CA VAL A 259 23.89 13.55 -14.59
C VAL A 259 24.66 13.05 -15.80
N ASP A 260 24.33 13.53 -17.01
CA ASP A 260 24.99 13.12 -18.26
C ASP A 260 26.33 13.83 -18.52
N ALA A 261 26.70 14.80 -17.69
CA ALA A 261 27.94 15.55 -17.89
C ALA A 261 29.18 14.66 -17.75
N GLY A 262 29.90 14.42 -18.83
CA GLY A 262 31.16 13.67 -18.88
C GLY A 262 32.41 14.48 -18.46
N GLY A 263 32.29 15.79 -18.14
CA GLY A 263 33.40 16.62 -17.77
C GLY A 263 33.03 17.90 -17.02
N PHE A 264 34.00 18.55 -16.39
CA PHE A 264 33.79 19.72 -15.53
C PHE A 264 33.03 20.87 -16.22
N GLY A 265 33.32 21.15 -17.52
CA GLY A 265 32.64 22.23 -18.24
C GLY A 265 31.14 21.96 -18.45
N GLY A 266 30.76 20.70 -18.66
CA GLY A 266 29.36 20.27 -18.72
C GLY A 266 28.66 20.37 -17.38
N ALA A 267 29.27 19.82 -16.32
CA ALA A 267 28.76 19.86 -14.98
C ALA A 267 28.61 21.30 -14.45
N ALA A 268 29.59 22.18 -14.72
CA ALA A 268 29.51 23.58 -14.34
C ALA A 268 28.37 24.33 -15.01
N ARG A 269 28.17 24.12 -16.34
CA ARG A 269 27.02 24.70 -17.04
C ARG A 269 25.68 24.22 -16.50
N ALA A 270 25.54 22.92 -16.24
CA ALA A 270 24.35 22.38 -15.62
C ALA A 270 24.12 22.93 -14.19
N ALA A 271 25.18 23.07 -13.41
CA ALA A 271 25.11 23.65 -12.07
C ALA A 271 24.64 25.12 -12.10
N VAL A 272 25.13 25.91 -13.04
CA VAL A 272 24.66 27.30 -13.22
C VAL A 272 23.18 27.34 -13.56
N LEU A 273 22.68 26.46 -14.42
CA LEU A 273 21.25 26.37 -14.76
C LEU A 273 20.40 25.97 -13.55
N LEU A 274 20.84 24.98 -12.76
CA LEU A 274 20.15 24.55 -11.54
C LEU A 274 20.08 25.69 -10.51
N LEU A 275 21.18 26.38 -10.28
CA LEU A 275 21.24 27.51 -9.34
C LEU A 275 20.42 28.70 -9.83
N ALA A 276 20.46 28.99 -11.14
CA ALA A 276 19.64 30.05 -11.73
C ALA A 276 18.15 29.74 -11.61
N GLY A 277 17.72 28.51 -11.90
CA GLY A 277 16.34 28.07 -11.73
C GLY A 277 15.88 28.15 -10.28
N ALA A 278 16.70 27.70 -9.33
CA ALA A 278 16.45 27.85 -7.90
C ALA A 278 16.31 29.32 -7.48
N ALA A 279 17.19 30.19 -7.95
CA ALA A 279 17.13 31.62 -7.65
C ALA A 279 15.88 32.28 -8.22
N VAL A 280 15.47 31.92 -9.44
CA VAL A 280 14.21 32.38 -10.06
C VAL A 280 13.01 31.94 -9.24
N ALA A 281 12.94 30.67 -8.83
CA ALA A 281 11.85 30.13 -8.02
C ALA A 281 11.73 30.88 -6.68
N LEU A 282 12.84 31.06 -5.98
CA LEU A 282 12.87 31.79 -4.69
C LEU A 282 12.52 33.27 -4.87
N ALA A 283 13.08 33.95 -5.87
CA ALA A 283 12.77 35.36 -6.15
C ALA A 283 11.31 35.55 -6.55
N ALA A 284 10.74 34.66 -7.35
CA ALA A 284 9.33 34.65 -7.72
C ALA A 284 8.43 34.51 -6.48
N CYS A 285 8.75 33.57 -5.59
CA CYS A 285 7.98 33.31 -4.41
C CYS A 285 7.99 34.47 -3.42
N LEU A 286 9.17 35.01 -3.13
CA LEU A 286 9.34 36.05 -2.09
C LEU A 286 8.92 37.44 -2.55
N ARG A 287 9.18 37.77 -3.83
CA ARG A 287 9.01 39.15 -4.33
C ARG A 287 7.79 39.32 -5.22
N ALA A 288 7.60 38.39 -6.18
CA ALA A 288 6.57 38.53 -7.22
C ALA A 288 5.18 38.13 -6.74
N PHE A 289 5.06 37.01 -6.05
CA PHE A 289 3.76 36.43 -5.72
C PHE A 289 3.35 36.55 -4.28
N ARG A 290 4.24 36.99 -3.37
CA ARG A 290 3.99 37.06 -1.91
C ARG A 290 3.32 35.80 -1.42
N ALA A 291 3.92 34.65 -1.74
CA ALA A 291 3.36 33.36 -1.52
C ALA A 291 3.13 33.07 -0.03
N PRO A 292 2.12 32.25 0.31
CA PRO A 292 1.92 31.79 1.68
C PRO A 292 3.09 30.93 2.15
N GLY A 293 3.31 30.84 3.46
CA GLY A 293 4.48 30.19 4.05
C GLY A 293 4.70 28.74 3.56
N TRP A 294 3.63 27.97 3.32
CA TRP A 294 3.74 26.60 2.78
C TRP A 294 4.33 26.56 1.36
N ALA A 295 3.96 27.53 0.50
CA ALA A 295 4.50 27.59 -0.87
C ALA A 295 5.98 28.04 -0.86
N VAL A 296 6.35 28.94 0.05
CA VAL A 296 7.77 29.28 0.28
C VAL A 296 8.56 28.05 0.68
N THR A 297 8.03 27.23 1.58
CA THR A 297 8.68 25.99 2.03
C THR A 297 8.88 25.00 0.88
N ILE A 298 7.86 24.77 0.04
CA ILE A 298 7.96 23.86 -1.11
C ILE A 298 9.00 24.35 -2.11
N LEU A 299 8.94 25.62 -2.52
CA LEU A 299 9.89 26.16 -3.49
C LEU A 299 11.31 26.25 -2.95
N ALA A 300 11.47 26.52 -1.65
CA ALA A 300 12.76 26.41 -1.00
C ALA A 300 13.28 24.96 -0.95
N ALA A 301 12.39 23.97 -0.82
CA ALA A 301 12.79 22.55 -0.91
C ALA A 301 13.29 22.19 -2.32
N VAL A 302 12.60 22.66 -3.35
CA VAL A 302 13.07 22.50 -4.74
C VAL A 302 14.42 23.21 -4.97
N ALA A 303 14.60 24.40 -4.41
CA ALA A 303 15.85 25.12 -4.48
C ALA A 303 17.00 24.41 -3.73
N GLY A 304 16.71 23.83 -2.57
CA GLY A 304 17.67 23.02 -1.81
C GLY A 304 18.11 21.77 -2.58
N LEU A 305 17.15 21.06 -3.18
CA LEU A 305 17.42 19.90 -4.03
C LEU A 305 18.27 20.29 -5.25
N ALA A 306 17.93 21.41 -5.93
CA ALA A 306 18.68 21.91 -7.05
C ALA A 306 20.12 22.32 -6.65
N GLY A 307 20.30 22.91 -5.48
CA GLY A 307 21.60 23.24 -4.92
C GLY A 307 22.46 22.00 -4.68
N VAL A 308 21.90 20.95 -4.09
CA VAL A 308 22.60 19.67 -3.91
C VAL A 308 22.94 19.05 -5.26
N ALA A 309 22.00 19.08 -6.23
CA ALA A 309 22.23 18.54 -7.57
C ALA A 309 23.33 19.31 -8.32
N ALA A 310 23.39 20.63 -8.15
CA ALA A 310 24.42 21.47 -8.75
C ALA A 310 25.81 21.13 -8.24
N LEU A 311 25.99 21.11 -6.93
CA LEU A 311 27.28 20.80 -6.29
C LEU A 311 27.63 19.33 -6.48
N GLY A 312 26.69 18.43 -6.28
CA GLY A 312 26.87 16.99 -6.43
C GLY A 312 27.27 16.59 -7.84
N GLY A 313 26.74 17.25 -8.88
CA GLY A 313 27.13 17.01 -10.27
C GLY A 313 28.61 17.37 -10.53
N ILE A 314 29.11 18.43 -9.95
CA ILE A 314 30.54 18.82 -10.02
C ILE A 314 31.40 17.80 -9.26
N VAL A 315 30.99 17.43 -8.04
CA VAL A 315 31.69 16.44 -7.21
C VAL A 315 31.74 15.08 -7.90
N ARG A 316 30.63 14.63 -8.54
CA ARG A 316 30.58 13.39 -9.30
C ARG A 316 31.66 13.32 -10.37
N VAL A 317 31.85 14.39 -11.12
CA VAL A 317 32.90 14.45 -12.17
C VAL A 317 34.31 14.45 -11.57
N ALA A 318 34.45 14.99 -10.33
CA ALA A 318 35.76 15.05 -9.65
C ALA A 318 36.19 13.69 -9.09
N VAL A 319 35.24 12.93 -8.47
CA VAL A 319 35.54 11.68 -7.73
C VAL A 319 35.25 10.41 -8.54
N GLY A 320 34.55 10.53 -9.67
CA GLY A 320 34.15 9.39 -10.50
C GLY A 320 32.81 8.78 -10.08
N ASP A 321 32.22 7.99 -11.01
CA ASP A 321 30.83 7.50 -10.88
C ASP A 321 30.60 6.58 -9.66
N GLY A 322 31.61 5.81 -9.25
CA GLY A 322 31.52 4.94 -8.08
C GLY A 322 31.27 5.69 -6.76
N TRP A 323 31.73 6.92 -6.64
CA TRP A 323 31.57 7.80 -5.48
C TRP A 323 30.48 8.86 -5.64
N ALA A 324 29.74 8.83 -6.75
CA ALA A 324 28.74 9.85 -7.06
C ALA A 324 27.69 9.98 -5.93
N VAL A 325 27.06 8.87 -5.52
CA VAL A 325 25.98 8.90 -4.52
C VAL A 325 26.47 9.38 -3.15
N PRO A 326 27.58 8.89 -2.58
CA PRO A 326 28.19 9.49 -1.40
C PRO A 326 28.54 10.96 -1.57
N GLY A 327 29.01 11.38 -2.76
CA GLY A 327 29.29 12.78 -3.09
C GLY A 327 28.05 13.67 -2.98
N TYR A 328 26.95 13.27 -3.60
CA TYR A 328 25.65 13.97 -3.47
C TYR A 328 25.17 14.02 -2.01
N LEU A 329 25.33 12.92 -1.27
CA LEU A 329 24.97 12.85 0.14
C LEU A 329 25.78 13.85 0.98
N LEU A 330 27.09 13.91 0.76
CA LEU A 330 27.96 14.86 1.47
C LEU A 330 27.61 16.32 1.14
N CYS A 331 27.29 16.63 -0.13
CA CYS A 331 26.77 17.94 -0.52
C CYS A 331 25.46 18.28 0.18
N ALA A 332 24.55 17.31 0.32
CA ALA A 332 23.30 17.49 1.05
C ALA A 332 23.54 17.78 2.54
N VAL A 333 24.47 17.06 3.16
CA VAL A 333 24.87 17.28 4.58
C VAL A 333 25.53 18.66 4.75
N ALA A 334 26.41 19.04 3.82
CA ALA A 334 27.04 20.38 3.85
C ALA A 334 25.99 21.50 3.74
N LEU A 335 25.01 21.33 2.85
CA LEU A 335 23.90 22.28 2.71
C LEU A 335 23.04 22.33 3.99
N LEU A 336 22.72 21.18 4.58
CA LEU A 336 22.01 21.12 5.87
C LEU A 336 22.77 21.87 6.96
N GLY A 337 24.07 21.67 7.05
CA GLY A 337 24.96 22.39 7.99
C GLY A 337 24.96 23.89 7.75
N ALA A 338 25.08 24.33 6.48
CA ALA A 338 25.05 25.74 6.11
C ALA A 338 23.70 26.41 6.45
N VAL A 339 22.59 25.75 6.11
CA VAL A 339 21.23 26.21 6.45
C VAL A 339 21.06 26.32 7.96
N ALA A 340 21.58 25.37 8.68
CA ALA A 340 21.55 25.29 10.12
C ALA A 340 22.28 26.48 10.79
N VAL A 341 23.49 26.74 10.34
CA VAL A 341 24.28 27.88 10.82
C VAL A 341 23.63 29.21 10.46
N ALA A 342 23.12 29.34 9.23
CA ALA A 342 22.43 30.55 8.78
C ALA A 342 21.14 30.79 9.57
N TYR A 343 20.37 29.75 9.88
CA TYR A 343 19.19 29.84 10.73
C TYR A 343 19.53 30.22 12.16
N ALA A 344 20.57 29.63 12.75
CA ALA A 344 21.03 29.93 14.11
C ALA A 344 21.52 31.38 14.26
N ARG A 345 21.94 32.00 13.14
CA ARG A 345 22.35 33.43 13.07
C ARG A 345 21.20 34.38 12.70
N ASP A 346 19.96 33.92 12.70
CA ASP A 346 18.76 34.64 12.24
C ASP A 346 18.87 35.22 10.81
N ALA A 347 19.77 34.67 9.98
CA ALA A 347 19.97 35.10 8.61
C ALA A 347 18.91 34.54 7.64
N LEU A 348 18.15 33.48 8.04
CA LEU A 348 17.14 32.84 7.23
C LEU A 348 15.77 32.77 7.93
N PRO A 349 14.66 33.17 7.25
CA PRO A 349 13.31 32.93 7.74
C PRO A 349 13.01 31.46 7.93
N ARG A 350 12.18 31.11 8.92
CA ARG A 350 11.82 29.71 9.25
C ARG A 350 11.33 28.88 8.04
N ALA A 351 10.47 29.49 7.22
CA ALA A 351 9.91 28.79 6.04
C ALA A 351 10.99 28.45 5.00
N LEU A 352 11.95 29.35 4.78
CA LEU A 352 13.09 29.11 3.89
C LEU A 352 14.06 28.07 4.46
N ALA A 353 14.43 28.18 5.72
CA ALA A 353 15.32 27.24 6.36
C ALA A 353 14.73 25.83 6.38
N ALA A 354 13.43 25.71 6.72
CA ALA A 354 12.71 24.45 6.69
C ALA A 354 12.65 23.86 5.27
N GLY A 355 12.34 24.68 4.27
CA GLY A 355 12.29 24.22 2.89
C GLY A 355 13.64 23.73 2.37
N LEU A 356 14.69 24.55 2.48
CA LEU A 356 16.04 24.17 2.06
C LEU A 356 16.53 22.90 2.77
N GLY A 357 16.22 22.78 4.08
CA GLY A 357 16.53 21.59 4.85
C GLY A 357 15.77 20.34 4.37
N ILE A 358 14.48 20.47 4.02
CA ILE A 358 13.68 19.38 3.44
C ILE A 358 14.28 18.98 2.08
N GLY A 359 14.62 19.94 1.22
CA GLY A 359 15.21 19.68 -0.10
C GLY A 359 16.53 18.90 -0.02
N ALA A 360 17.43 19.32 0.87
CA ALA A 360 18.67 18.60 1.13
C ALA A 360 18.40 17.22 1.76
N GLY A 361 17.38 17.12 2.65
CA GLY A 361 16.97 15.86 3.28
C GLY A 361 16.41 14.84 2.29
N LEU A 362 15.72 15.26 1.24
CA LEU A 362 15.14 14.37 0.23
C LEU A 362 16.20 13.56 -0.54
N VAL A 363 17.44 14.02 -0.64
CA VAL A 363 18.54 13.28 -1.29
C VAL A 363 18.96 12.06 -0.48
N GLN A 364 18.72 12.07 0.83
CA GLN A 364 19.10 10.97 1.71
C GLN A 364 18.32 9.69 1.41
N GLY A 365 17.02 9.81 1.02
CA GLY A 365 16.18 8.65 0.65
C GLY A 365 16.73 7.89 -0.56
N PRO A 366 16.92 8.51 -1.73
CA PRO A 366 17.53 7.87 -2.89
C PRO A 366 18.95 7.31 -2.61
N ALA A 367 19.77 8.01 -1.83
CA ALA A 367 21.08 7.52 -1.45
C ALA A 367 20.99 6.22 -0.63
N LEU A 368 20.04 6.15 0.31
CA LEU A 368 19.77 4.93 1.06
C LEU A 368 19.21 3.82 0.15
N LEU A 369 18.26 4.15 -0.73
CA LEU A 369 17.70 3.18 -1.69
C LEU A 369 18.77 2.59 -2.62
N TRP A 370 19.73 3.40 -3.05
CA TRP A 370 20.86 2.94 -3.85
C TRP A 370 21.79 1.99 -3.06
N ALA A 371 22.03 2.29 -1.78
CA ALA A 371 22.86 1.45 -0.92
C ALA A 371 22.14 0.17 -0.45
N LEU A 372 20.80 0.18 -0.38
CA LEU A 372 19.99 -0.91 0.16
C LEU A 372 20.28 -2.29 -0.45
N PRO A 373 20.38 -2.49 -1.78
CA PRO A 373 20.66 -3.82 -2.31
C PRO A 373 21.97 -4.40 -1.81
N GLY A 374 23.07 -3.62 -1.86
CA GLY A 374 24.37 -4.04 -1.33
C GLY A 374 24.35 -4.28 0.18
N LEU A 375 23.67 -3.40 0.93
CA LEU A 375 23.51 -3.55 2.38
C LEU A 375 22.66 -4.78 2.72
N ALA A 376 21.56 -5.00 2.03
CA ALA A 376 20.68 -6.15 2.26
C ALA A 376 21.39 -7.46 1.95
N VAL A 377 22.06 -7.54 0.80
CA VAL A 377 22.85 -8.71 0.43
C VAL A 377 23.99 -8.91 1.43
N GLY A 378 24.77 -7.89 1.75
CA GLY A 378 25.84 -7.96 2.73
C GLY A 378 25.39 -8.34 4.14
N VAL A 379 24.19 -7.91 4.56
CA VAL A 379 23.57 -8.35 5.83
C VAL A 379 23.14 -9.80 5.76
N VAL A 380 22.55 -10.25 4.65
CA VAL A 380 21.96 -11.60 4.52
C VAL A 380 23.00 -12.65 4.14
N THR A 381 23.84 -12.40 3.13
CA THR A 381 24.78 -13.40 2.59
C THR A 381 26.17 -13.33 3.20
N GLY A 382 26.54 -12.19 3.72
CA GLY A 382 27.88 -11.94 4.19
C GLY A 382 28.90 -11.58 3.14
N GLU A 383 28.53 -11.68 1.90
CA GLU A 383 29.39 -11.28 0.80
C GLU A 383 29.01 -9.86 0.38
N TRP A 384 30.03 -9.07 0.08
CA TRP A 384 29.84 -7.71 -0.38
C TRP A 384 29.84 -7.66 -1.91
N PHE A 385 28.67 -7.47 -2.50
CA PHE A 385 28.50 -7.32 -3.95
C PHE A 385 28.21 -5.87 -4.38
N GLY A 386 28.13 -4.96 -3.42
CA GLY A 386 27.87 -3.54 -3.71
C GLY A 386 29.15 -2.76 -4.02
N PRO A 387 29.03 -1.54 -4.57
CA PRO A 387 30.17 -0.64 -4.65
C PRO A 387 30.69 -0.31 -3.24
N ALA A 388 32.01 -0.35 -3.06
CA ALA A 388 32.64 -0.11 -1.74
C ALA A 388 32.15 1.17 -1.04
N PRO A 389 31.88 2.30 -1.74
CA PRO A 389 31.37 3.53 -1.13
C PRO A 389 29.96 3.43 -0.55
N ALA A 390 29.17 2.40 -0.90
CA ALA A 390 27.80 2.27 -0.38
C ALA A 390 27.73 2.09 1.14
N VAL A 391 28.79 1.55 1.76
CA VAL A 391 28.89 1.41 3.23
C VAL A 391 28.97 2.77 3.93
N VAL A 392 29.47 3.81 3.25
CA VAL A 392 29.58 5.16 3.82
C VAL A 392 28.19 5.78 4.03
N VAL A 393 27.21 5.41 3.20
CA VAL A 393 25.86 5.99 3.24
C VAL A 393 25.17 5.82 4.61
N PRO A 394 25.00 4.60 5.16
CA PRO A 394 24.36 4.43 6.46
C PRO A 394 25.15 5.06 7.61
N VAL A 395 26.48 5.13 7.52
CA VAL A 395 27.31 5.81 8.53
C VAL A 395 27.01 7.31 8.54
N VAL A 396 27.05 7.95 7.38
CA VAL A 396 26.79 9.40 7.24
C VAL A 396 25.36 9.72 7.69
N LEU A 397 24.37 8.93 7.28
CA LEU A 397 22.98 9.11 7.67
C LEU A 397 22.78 8.93 9.18
N ALA A 398 23.43 7.93 9.80
CA ALA A 398 23.40 7.76 11.25
C ALA A 398 23.97 8.98 11.98
N LEU A 399 25.10 9.50 11.51
CA LEU A 399 25.73 10.71 12.09
C LEU A 399 24.83 11.94 11.94
N VAL A 400 24.19 12.14 10.77
CA VAL A 400 23.25 13.24 10.54
C VAL A 400 22.05 13.17 11.50
N LEU A 401 21.52 11.98 11.73
CA LEU A 401 20.40 11.77 12.64
C LEU A 401 20.76 11.94 14.12
N LEU A 402 22.03 11.76 14.48
CA LEU A 402 22.55 11.94 15.85
C LEU A 402 22.91 13.38 16.14
N THR A 403 23.28 14.17 15.12
CA THR A 403 23.61 15.59 15.33
C THR A 403 22.38 16.34 15.83
N PRO A 404 22.50 17.17 16.87
CA PRO A 404 21.41 18.06 17.28
C PRO A 404 21.15 19.01 16.13
N ALA A 405 20.03 18.80 15.43
CA ALA A 405 19.64 19.65 14.31
C ALA A 405 19.48 21.10 14.82
N PRO A 406 20.23 22.05 14.30
CA PRO A 406 20.11 23.47 14.69
C PRO A 406 18.82 24.11 14.14
N VAL A 407 18.18 23.51 13.16
CA VAL A 407 16.79 23.81 12.78
C VAL A 407 15.87 23.16 13.81
N PRO A 408 14.87 23.86 14.36
CA PRO A 408 13.97 23.29 15.36
C PRO A 408 13.19 22.11 14.80
N VAL A 409 13.80 20.94 14.89
CA VAL A 409 13.11 19.67 14.64
C VAL A 409 12.06 19.53 15.75
N PRO A 410 10.78 19.39 15.42
CA PRO A 410 9.75 19.15 16.41
C PRO A 410 10.20 18.05 17.36
N GLY A 411 10.07 18.26 18.68
CA GLY A 411 10.53 17.29 19.67
C GLY A 411 10.00 15.87 19.45
N ARG A 412 8.87 15.77 18.77
CA ARG A 412 8.25 14.51 18.31
C ARG A 412 9.12 13.69 17.33
N LEU A 413 10.02 14.32 16.58
CA LEU A 413 10.89 13.63 15.61
C LEU A 413 12.25 13.23 16.18
N ARG A 414 12.63 13.70 17.37
CA ARG A 414 13.92 13.33 17.99
C ARG A 414 14.00 11.86 18.39
N GLY A 415 12.89 11.28 18.85
CA GLY A 415 12.80 9.85 19.14
C GLY A 415 13.01 9.00 17.90
N PRO A 416 12.19 9.16 16.84
CA PRO A 416 12.37 8.46 15.57
C PRO A 416 13.75 8.64 14.94
N ALA A 417 14.36 9.85 15.00
CA ALA A 417 15.69 10.10 14.47
C ALA A 417 16.77 9.27 15.19
N ARG A 418 16.74 9.22 16.53
CA ARG A 418 17.66 8.37 17.30
C ARG A 418 17.48 6.89 16.99
N CYS A 419 16.24 6.44 16.82
CA CYS A 419 15.93 5.08 16.42
C CYS A 419 16.50 4.77 15.02
N GLY A 420 16.32 5.68 14.07
CA GLY A 420 16.89 5.55 12.72
C GLY A 420 18.40 5.50 12.72
N ALA A 421 19.05 6.36 13.50
CA ALA A 421 20.50 6.38 13.64
C ALA A 421 21.05 5.04 14.19
N LEU A 422 20.37 4.49 15.18
CA LEU A 422 20.76 3.21 15.78
C LEU A 422 20.64 2.06 14.77
N VAL A 423 19.55 2.02 14.01
CA VAL A 423 19.34 0.99 12.97
C VAL A 423 20.39 1.10 11.88
N LEU A 424 20.63 2.31 11.35
CA LEU A 424 21.63 2.55 10.31
C LEU A 424 23.05 2.26 10.80
N GLY A 425 23.37 2.64 12.03
CA GLY A 425 24.66 2.34 12.66
C GLY A 425 24.86 0.83 12.85
N ALA A 426 23.81 0.11 13.26
CA ALA A 426 23.86 -1.34 13.40
C ALA A 426 24.07 -2.05 12.06
N VAL A 427 23.35 -1.61 11.00
CA VAL A 427 23.51 -2.14 9.63
C VAL A 427 24.93 -1.86 9.11
N ALA A 428 25.44 -0.63 9.28
CA ALA A 428 26.78 -0.26 8.89
C ALA A 428 27.83 -1.15 9.59
N ALA A 429 27.73 -1.29 10.91
CA ALA A 429 28.64 -2.10 11.71
C ALA A 429 28.58 -3.60 11.33
N ALA A 430 27.40 -4.08 10.92
CA ALA A 430 27.22 -5.45 10.49
C ALA A 430 27.85 -5.76 9.13
N VAL A 431 27.81 -4.79 8.20
CA VAL A 431 28.28 -4.98 6.81
C VAL A 431 29.75 -4.58 6.64
N LEU A 432 30.24 -3.66 7.48
CA LEU A 432 31.61 -3.14 7.39
C LEU A 432 32.71 -4.23 7.33
N PRO A 433 32.67 -5.32 8.13
CA PRO A 433 33.66 -6.37 8.08
C PRO A 433 33.76 -7.05 6.70
N SER A 434 32.62 -7.33 6.07
CA SER A 434 32.59 -7.94 4.74
C SER A 434 33.03 -6.96 3.64
N ALA A 435 32.66 -5.69 3.75
CA ALA A 435 33.10 -4.65 2.82
C ALA A 435 34.62 -4.37 2.89
N LEU A 436 35.25 -4.61 4.05
CA LEU A 436 36.70 -4.53 4.26
C LEU A 436 37.42 -5.82 3.87
N GLY A 437 36.71 -6.86 3.43
CA GLY A 437 37.30 -8.14 3.05
C GLY A 437 37.90 -8.92 4.23
N LEU A 438 37.39 -8.73 5.45
CA LEU A 438 37.89 -9.45 6.63
C LEU A 438 37.58 -10.96 6.55
N PRO A 439 38.39 -11.83 7.16
CA PRO A 439 38.14 -13.27 7.21
C PRO A 439 36.76 -13.58 7.80
N PHE A 440 36.07 -14.57 7.23
CA PHE A 440 34.69 -14.97 7.58
C PHE A 440 34.47 -15.11 9.10
N ALA A 441 35.39 -15.80 9.80
CA ALA A 441 35.25 -15.99 11.24
C ALA A 441 35.30 -14.67 12.04
N VAL A 442 36.14 -13.72 11.62
CA VAL A 442 36.24 -12.38 12.24
C VAL A 442 34.97 -11.58 11.97
N ALA A 443 34.43 -11.64 10.73
CA ALA A 443 33.21 -10.97 10.37
C ALA A 443 32.01 -11.48 11.21
N VAL A 444 31.88 -12.78 11.40
CA VAL A 444 30.85 -13.39 12.22
C VAL A 444 30.98 -12.98 13.70
N LEU A 445 32.19 -13.02 14.25
CA LEU A 445 32.44 -12.61 15.64
C LEU A 445 32.09 -11.14 15.88
N LEU A 446 32.45 -10.24 14.94
CA LEU A 446 32.12 -8.82 15.05
C LEU A 446 30.58 -8.59 14.98
N ARG A 447 29.87 -9.35 14.15
CA ARG A 447 28.41 -9.28 14.11
C ARG A 447 27.76 -9.75 15.41
N VAL A 448 28.25 -10.87 15.98
CA VAL A 448 27.76 -11.32 17.30
C VAL A 448 28.06 -10.28 18.38
N ALA A 449 29.23 -9.63 18.34
CA ALA A 449 29.55 -8.54 19.25
C ALA A 449 28.59 -7.34 19.09
N VAL A 450 28.26 -6.96 17.86
CA VAL A 450 27.25 -5.90 17.60
C VAL A 450 25.89 -6.29 18.17
N VAL A 451 25.46 -7.56 18.00
CA VAL A 451 24.21 -8.07 18.63
C VAL A 451 24.28 -7.93 20.15
N ALA A 452 25.38 -8.33 20.77
CA ALA A 452 25.56 -8.24 22.21
C ALA A 452 25.49 -6.76 22.70
N VAL A 453 26.16 -5.84 22.00
CA VAL A 453 26.09 -4.40 22.31
C VAL A 453 24.66 -3.88 22.17
N LEU A 454 23.94 -4.24 21.10
CA LEU A 454 22.54 -3.83 20.91
C LEU A 454 21.63 -4.35 22.02
N LEU A 455 21.88 -5.54 22.54
CA LEU A 455 21.14 -6.11 23.68
C LEU A 455 21.44 -5.37 24.99
N LEU A 456 22.59 -4.73 25.12
CA LEU A 456 22.93 -3.88 26.26
C LEU A 456 22.29 -2.49 26.20
N VAL A 457 21.98 -1.96 25.02
CA VAL A 457 21.33 -0.66 24.85
C VAL A 457 19.82 -0.78 25.19
N PRO A 458 19.27 0.04 26.10
CA PRO A 458 17.83 0.01 26.40
C PRO A 458 17.03 0.62 25.25
N GLY A 459 15.95 -0.07 24.85
CA GLY A 459 15.01 0.44 23.83
C GLY A 459 14.43 -0.67 22.97
N ARG A 460 13.22 -0.43 22.43
CA ARG A 460 12.54 -1.38 21.53
C ARG A 460 13.28 -1.52 20.19
N THR A 461 13.83 -0.42 19.71
CA THR A 461 14.57 -0.39 18.43
C THR A 461 15.88 -1.13 18.50
N SER A 462 16.66 -0.98 19.58
CA SER A 462 17.88 -1.73 19.79
C SER A 462 17.63 -3.23 19.88
N LEU A 463 16.56 -3.60 20.60
CA LEU A 463 16.14 -4.99 20.74
C LEU A 463 15.69 -5.57 19.38
N GLY A 464 14.89 -4.85 18.62
CA GLY A 464 14.46 -5.27 17.28
C GLY A 464 15.65 -5.43 16.32
N SER A 465 16.57 -4.46 16.31
CA SER A 465 17.79 -4.53 15.49
C SER A 465 18.68 -5.71 15.89
N ALA A 466 18.79 -5.99 17.19
CA ALA A 466 19.54 -7.14 17.70
C ALA A 466 18.96 -8.47 17.21
N VAL A 467 17.62 -8.61 17.23
CA VAL A 467 16.94 -9.82 16.73
C VAL A 467 17.17 -10.00 15.23
N VAL A 468 16.95 -8.97 14.43
CA VAL A 468 17.14 -9.03 12.97
C VAL A 468 18.59 -9.40 12.63
N LEU A 469 19.55 -8.76 13.30
CA LEU A 469 20.96 -9.05 13.08
C LEU A 469 21.35 -10.45 13.56
N ALA A 470 20.77 -10.93 14.66
CA ALA A 470 20.96 -12.30 15.15
C ALA A 470 20.47 -13.33 14.13
N VAL A 471 19.25 -13.14 13.57
CA VAL A 471 18.69 -14.04 12.55
C VAL A 471 19.61 -14.13 11.33
N THR A 472 20.09 -12.99 10.80
CA THR A 472 21.00 -12.99 9.66
C THR A 472 22.37 -13.57 10.01
N THR A 473 22.86 -13.38 11.24
CA THR A 473 24.12 -13.98 11.71
C THR A 473 24.01 -15.50 11.87
N VAL A 474 22.84 -16.01 12.31
CA VAL A 474 22.56 -17.45 12.34
C VAL A 474 22.55 -18.00 10.92
N ALA A 475 21.89 -17.32 9.97
CA ALA A 475 21.85 -17.74 8.56
C ALA A 475 23.28 -17.90 7.99
N TRP A 476 24.20 -16.99 8.31
CA TRP A 476 25.61 -17.11 7.96
C TRP A 476 26.30 -18.27 8.68
N GLY A 477 26.01 -18.40 9.96
CA GLY A 477 26.55 -19.47 10.78
C GLY A 477 26.30 -20.86 10.22
N LEU A 478 25.24 -21.05 9.42
CA LEU A 478 24.90 -22.34 8.79
C LEU A 478 25.93 -22.81 7.73
N ALA A 479 26.89 -21.97 7.34
CA ALA A 479 27.92 -22.33 6.36
C ALA A 479 28.86 -23.46 6.84
N THR A 480 29.15 -23.52 8.13
CA THR A 480 29.99 -24.57 8.71
C THR A 480 29.54 -24.95 10.12
N TRP A 481 29.54 -26.23 10.45
CA TRP A 481 29.08 -26.74 11.76
C TRP A 481 29.73 -26.08 12.98
N PRO A 482 31.09 -25.88 13.03
CA PRO A 482 31.71 -25.22 14.19
C PRO A 482 31.18 -23.79 14.41
N VAL A 483 30.98 -23.03 13.31
CA VAL A 483 30.47 -21.65 13.40
C VAL A 483 29.00 -21.66 13.79
N THR A 484 28.21 -22.61 13.28
CA THR A 484 26.79 -22.78 13.67
C THR A 484 26.63 -22.95 15.18
N PHE A 485 27.41 -23.89 15.77
CA PHE A 485 27.39 -24.16 17.21
C PHE A 485 27.86 -22.96 18.03
N ALA A 486 28.93 -22.29 17.59
CA ALA A 486 29.44 -21.11 18.28
C ALA A 486 28.42 -19.96 18.27
N VAL A 487 27.88 -19.64 17.11
CA VAL A 487 26.88 -18.54 16.95
C VAL A 487 25.62 -18.82 17.76
N LEU A 488 25.03 -20.01 17.60
CA LEU A 488 23.79 -20.36 18.31
C LEU A 488 24.01 -20.44 19.80
N GLY A 489 25.18 -20.98 20.25
CA GLY A 489 25.52 -21.07 21.65
C GLY A 489 25.72 -19.71 22.30
N ILE A 490 26.51 -18.81 21.66
CA ILE A 490 26.74 -17.46 22.21
C ILE A 490 25.43 -16.65 22.20
N LEU A 491 24.64 -16.72 21.14
CA LEU A 491 23.36 -16.03 21.06
C LEU A 491 22.35 -16.59 22.09
N LEU A 492 22.33 -17.91 22.32
CA LEU A 492 21.51 -18.52 23.37
C LEU A 492 21.82 -17.91 24.73
N VAL A 493 23.12 -17.84 25.09
CA VAL A 493 23.55 -17.26 26.37
C VAL A 493 23.22 -15.76 26.45
N ALA A 494 23.46 -14.99 25.37
CA ALA A 494 23.17 -13.56 25.31
C ALA A 494 21.68 -13.27 25.47
N PHE A 495 20.81 -13.97 24.74
CA PHE A 495 19.36 -13.79 24.84
C PHE A 495 18.77 -14.33 26.14
N ALA A 496 19.27 -15.46 26.65
CA ALA A 496 18.88 -15.96 27.99
C ALA A 496 19.30 -14.97 29.08
N GLY A 497 20.52 -14.39 28.97
CA GLY A 497 20.98 -13.33 29.87
C GLY A 497 20.06 -12.11 29.85
N THR A 498 19.60 -11.67 28.66
CA THR A 498 18.63 -10.56 28.57
C THR A 498 17.29 -10.90 29.21
N ALA A 499 16.82 -12.13 29.09
CA ALA A 499 15.58 -12.58 29.70
C ALA A 499 15.65 -12.56 31.24
N VAL A 500 16.83 -12.79 31.83
CA VAL A 500 17.04 -12.81 33.28
C VAL A 500 17.36 -11.43 33.84
N VAL A 501 18.30 -10.70 33.20
CA VAL A 501 18.87 -9.45 33.75
C VAL A 501 17.98 -8.23 33.50
N ARG A 502 17.26 -8.19 32.36
CA ARG A 502 16.47 -7.01 32.01
C ARG A 502 15.19 -6.92 32.84
N THR A 503 14.89 -5.70 33.30
CA THR A 503 13.65 -5.41 34.05
C THR A 503 12.46 -5.17 33.13
N ALA A 504 12.67 -4.66 31.91
CA ALA A 504 11.62 -4.37 30.95
C ALA A 504 10.93 -5.67 30.48
N PRO A 505 9.60 -5.79 30.61
CA PRO A 505 8.89 -7.04 30.29
C PRO A 505 9.04 -7.44 28.81
N GLU A 506 9.13 -6.46 27.92
CA GLU A 506 9.33 -6.69 26.48
C GLU A 506 10.69 -7.31 26.18
N ALA A 507 11.76 -6.79 26.80
CA ALA A 507 13.10 -7.30 26.61
C ALA A 507 13.23 -8.74 27.17
N ARG A 508 12.60 -9.02 28.30
CA ARG A 508 12.53 -10.37 28.87
C ARG A 508 11.77 -11.33 27.95
N ALA A 509 10.65 -10.88 27.39
CA ALA A 509 9.84 -11.68 26.50
C ALA A 509 10.59 -12.04 25.20
N VAL A 510 11.22 -11.03 24.56
CA VAL A 510 11.99 -11.23 23.32
C VAL A 510 13.25 -12.06 23.61
N GLY A 511 13.97 -11.77 24.70
CA GLY A 511 15.14 -12.54 25.10
C GLY A 511 14.81 -14.01 25.35
N GLY A 512 13.74 -14.29 26.08
CA GLY A 512 13.27 -15.66 26.31
C GLY A 512 12.87 -16.38 25.02
N ALA A 513 12.09 -15.73 24.16
CA ALA A 513 11.66 -16.31 22.89
C ALA A 513 12.86 -16.58 21.95
N ALA A 514 13.79 -15.63 21.84
CA ALA A 514 15.00 -15.80 21.02
C ALA A 514 15.93 -16.89 21.58
N ALA A 515 16.04 -17.02 22.90
CA ALA A 515 16.78 -18.12 23.53
C ALA A 515 16.18 -19.48 23.16
N VAL A 516 14.83 -19.64 23.20
CA VAL A 516 14.17 -20.87 22.75
C VAL A 516 14.43 -21.13 21.27
N ALA A 517 14.41 -20.12 20.42
CA ALA A 517 14.72 -20.26 19.00
C ALA A 517 16.18 -20.74 18.77
N CYS A 518 17.15 -20.18 19.49
CA CYS A 518 18.53 -20.64 19.45
C CYS A 518 18.68 -22.09 19.97
N ALA A 519 17.99 -22.44 21.05
CA ALA A 519 17.95 -23.81 21.58
C ALA A 519 17.33 -24.80 20.57
N ALA A 520 16.26 -24.41 19.88
CA ALA A 520 15.65 -25.21 18.82
C ALA A 520 16.60 -25.36 17.61
N GLY A 521 17.33 -24.29 17.25
CA GLY A 521 18.37 -24.33 16.24
C GLY A 521 19.52 -25.29 16.58
N LEU A 522 20.00 -25.28 17.84
CA LEU A 522 20.97 -26.26 18.33
C LEU A 522 20.39 -27.68 18.34
N GLY A 523 19.14 -27.83 18.76
CA GLY A 523 18.40 -29.09 18.73
C GLY A 523 18.22 -29.67 17.34
N TRP A 524 18.21 -28.85 16.31
CA TRP A 524 18.26 -29.27 14.91
C TRP A 524 19.71 -29.57 14.46
N ALA A 525 20.63 -28.65 14.74
CA ALA A 525 22.01 -28.73 14.24
C ALA A 525 22.79 -29.93 14.82
N ALA A 526 22.62 -30.24 16.11
CA ALA A 526 23.38 -31.28 16.78
C ALA A 526 23.13 -32.71 16.22
N PRO A 527 21.87 -33.18 16.05
CA PRO A 527 21.60 -34.46 15.44
C PRO A 527 22.04 -34.54 13.98
N VAL A 528 21.84 -33.47 13.21
CA VAL A 528 22.26 -33.42 11.81
C VAL A 528 23.79 -33.50 11.68
N ALA A 529 24.52 -32.75 12.47
CA ALA A 529 25.99 -32.81 12.49
C ALA A 529 26.54 -34.15 12.98
N ALA A 530 25.81 -34.84 13.87
CA ALA A 530 26.15 -36.18 14.36
C ALA A 530 25.78 -37.30 13.37
N GLY A 531 25.20 -36.98 12.21
CA GLY A 531 24.79 -37.97 11.22
C GLY A 531 23.56 -38.78 11.62
N TRP A 532 22.76 -38.28 12.55
CA TRP A 532 21.48 -38.96 12.89
C TRP A 532 20.52 -38.92 11.71
N PRO A 533 19.60 -39.87 11.63
CA PRO A 533 18.53 -39.79 10.64
C PRO A 533 17.76 -38.46 10.72
N ALA A 534 17.30 -37.96 9.57
CA ALA A 534 16.65 -36.62 9.46
C ALA A 534 15.52 -36.42 10.49
N TYR A 535 14.82 -37.47 10.83
CA TYR A 535 13.75 -37.42 11.86
C TYR A 535 14.26 -37.23 13.31
N GLY A 536 15.53 -37.54 13.59
CA GLY A 536 16.11 -37.37 14.93
C GLY A 536 16.06 -35.89 15.38
N ALA A 537 16.34 -34.99 14.46
CA ALA A 537 16.26 -33.55 14.72
C ALA A 537 14.84 -33.10 15.12
N SER A 538 13.80 -33.65 14.51
CA SER A 538 12.40 -33.28 14.84
C SER A 538 12.03 -33.65 16.28
N LEU A 539 12.48 -34.79 16.76
CA LEU A 539 12.22 -35.23 18.14
C LEU A 539 12.98 -34.38 19.16
N VAL A 540 14.23 -34.00 18.89
CA VAL A 540 15.02 -33.13 19.78
C VAL A 540 14.39 -31.74 19.84
N VAL A 541 13.99 -31.16 18.71
CA VAL A 541 13.33 -29.85 18.65
C VAL A 541 11.98 -29.90 19.39
N LEU A 542 11.22 -31.00 19.27
CA LEU A 542 9.99 -31.19 20.03
C LEU A 542 10.26 -31.27 21.55
N GLY A 543 11.38 -31.89 21.97
CA GLY A 543 11.85 -31.88 23.35
C GLY A 543 12.14 -30.48 23.87
N VAL A 544 12.80 -29.63 23.04
CA VAL A 544 13.02 -28.20 23.34
C VAL A 544 11.67 -27.47 23.48
N ALA A 545 10.72 -27.73 22.60
CA ALA A 545 9.39 -27.15 22.66
C ALA A 545 8.66 -27.52 23.97
N ALA A 546 8.69 -28.79 24.35
CA ALA A 546 8.10 -29.27 25.59
C ALA A 546 8.77 -28.63 26.82
N GLY A 547 10.11 -28.54 26.83
CA GLY A 547 10.88 -27.87 27.86
C GLY A 547 10.54 -26.37 27.97
N ALA A 548 10.41 -25.67 26.84
CA ALA A 548 10.03 -24.25 26.78
C ALA A 548 8.61 -24.03 27.36
N VAL A 549 7.66 -24.85 26.95
CA VAL A 549 6.28 -24.82 27.49
C VAL A 549 6.27 -25.14 28.97
N GLY A 550 7.01 -26.17 29.43
CA GLY A 550 7.15 -26.50 30.85
C GLY A 550 7.74 -25.34 31.66
N LEU A 551 8.81 -24.72 31.18
CA LEU A 551 9.44 -23.55 31.80
C LEU A 551 8.50 -22.33 31.81
N ALA A 552 7.72 -22.14 30.75
CA ALA A 552 6.71 -21.10 30.69
C ALA A 552 5.63 -21.26 31.77
N PHE A 553 5.26 -22.51 32.12
CA PHE A 553 4.37 -22.81 33.22
C PHE A 553 4.97 -22.41 34.57
N ALA A 554 6.23 -22.79 34.79
CA ALA A 554 6.93 -22.52 36.06
C ALA A 554 7.14 -21.04 36.30
N LEU A 555 7.55 -20.30 35.23
CA LEU A 555 7.89 -18.86 35.29
C LEU A 555 6.70 -17.94 35.01
N ARG A 556 5.54 -18.46 34.66
CA ARG A 556 4.35 -17.68 34.21
C ARG A 556 4.68 -16.69 33.07
N ALA A 557 5.51 -17.11 32.13
CA ALA A 557 6.03 -16.28 31.06
C ALA A 557 5.36 -16.63 29.73
N PRO A 558 4.36 -15.87 29.24
CA PRO A 558 3.61 -16.21 28.03
C PRO A 558 4.46 -16.20 26.76
N ALA A 559 5.52 -15.40 26.73
CA ALA A 559 6.43 -15.36 25.57
C ALA A 559 7.19 -16.68 25.35
N LEU A 560 7.61 -17.36 26.43
CA LEU A 560 8.20 -18.69 26.36
C LEU A 560 7.18 -19.73 25.86
N GLU A 561 5.93 -19.59 26.29
CA GLU A 561 4.85 -20.49 25.87
C GLU A 561 4.65 -20.41 24.35
N TYR A 562 4.54 -19.19 23.78
CA TYR A 562 4.43 -19.00 22.34
C TYR A 562 5.66 -19.45 21.57
N ALA A 563 6.87 -19.21 22.10
CA ALA A 563 8.11 -19.69 21.50
C ALA A 563 8.17 -21.24 21.50
N GLY A 564 7.70 -21.88 22.56
CA GLY A 564 7.55 -23.33 22.62
C GLY A 564 6.55 -23.86 21.57
N TYR A 565 5.44 -23.17 21.33
CA TYR A 565 4.50 -23.53 20.24
C TYR A 565 5.15 -23.39 18.87
N ALA A 566 5.91 -22.33 18.62
CA ALA A 566 6.63 -22.15 17.38
C ALA A 566 7.68 -23.26 17.15
N ALA A 567 8.40 -23.67 18.21
CA ALA A 567 9.33 -24.78 18.15
C ALA A 567 8.62 -26.14 17.90
N ALA A 568 7.42 -26.34 18.45
CA ALA A 568 6.62 -27.53 18.16
C ALA A 568 6.16 -27.57 16.71
N VAL A 569 5.75 -26.42 16.13
CA VAL A 569 5.40 -26.31 14.70
C VAL A 569 6.62 -26.60 13.82
N LEU A 570 7.82 -26.10 14.19
CA LEU A 570 9.05 -26.41 13.51
C LEU A 570 9.38 -27.90 13.57
N ALA A 571 9.21 -28.55 14.72
CA ALA A 571 9.42 -29.98 14.87
C ALA A 571 8.51 -30.81 13.95
N ILE A 572 7.21 -30.41 13.86
CA ILE A 572 6.26 -31.03 12.93
C ILE A 572 6.71 -30.85 11.46
N ALA A 573 7.11 -29.64 11.10
CA ALA A 573 7.59 -29.34 9.74
C ALA A 573 8.82 -30.17 9.37
N LEU A 574 9.78 -30.31 10.30
CA LEU A 574 10.97 -31.14 10.13
C LEU A 574 10.63 -32.62 9.97
N ALA A 575 9.67 -33.13 10.77
CA ALA A 575 9.23 -34.51 10.67
C ALA A 575 8.57 -34.80 9.32
N LEU A 576 7.70 -33.90 8.84
CA LEU A 576 7.04 -34.04 7.55
C LEU A 576 8.05 -33.93 6.38
N ALA A 577 9.04 -33.03 6.49
CA ALA A 577 10.10 -32.88 5.49
C ALA A 577 11.04 -34.11 5.43
N ALA A 578 11.20 -34.85 6.52
CA ALA A 578 11.99 -36.08 6.55
C ALA A 578 11.36 -37.25 5.76
N GLY A 579 10.07 -37.15 5.41
CA GLY A 579 9.39 -38.12 4.56
C GLY A 579 9.04 -39.46 5.24
N ASP A 580 9.41 -39.69 6.51
CA ASP A 580 9.03 -40.87 7.26
C ASP A 580 7.64 -40.69 7.89
N ALA A 581 6.66 -41.37 7.33
CA ALA A 581 5.27 -41.24 7.76
C ALA A 581 5.05 -41.80 9.17
N ALA A 582 5.79 -42.81 9.61
CA ALA A 582 5.66 -43.36 10.95
C ALA A 582 6.15 -42.36 12.03
N VAL A 583 7.28 -41.72 11.78
CA VAL A 583 7.84 -40.71 12.68
C VAL A 583 7.02 -39.40 12.60
N SER A 584 6.55 -39.01 11.42
CA SER A 584 5.66 -37.86 11.28
C SER A 584 4.37 -38.03 12.10
N ALA A 585 3.77 -39.23 12.06
CA ALA A 585 2.62 -39.56 12.89
C ALA A 585 2.94 -39.52 14.40
N LEU A 586 4.12 -40.02 14.80
CA LEU A 586 4.58 -39.95 16.18
C LEU A 586 4.78 -38.53 16.68
N VAL A 587 5.47 -37.67 15.90
CA VAL A 587 5.72 -36.25 16.25
C VAL A 587 4.40 -35.49 16.36
N LEU A 588 3.46 -35.70 15.44
CA LEU A 588 2.11 -35.12 15.50
C LEU A 588 1.35 -35.58 16.75
N ALA A 589 1.42 -36.86 17.09
CA ALA A 589 0.79 -37.41 18.28
C ALA A 589 1.40 -36.80 19.56
N LEU A 590 2.71 -36.74 19.68
CA LEU A 590 3.41 -36.16 20.83
C LEU A 590 3.13 -34.64 20.95
N ALA A 591 3.09 -33.91 19.83
CA ALA A 591 2.68 -32.51 19.81
C ALA A 591 1.20 -32.37 20.24
N GLY A 592 0.33 -33.30 19.85
CA GLY A 592 -1.06 -33.37 20.30
C GLY A 592 -1.16 -33.61 21.82
N VAL A 593 -0.32 -34.46 22.38
CA VAL A 593 -0.21 -34.68 23.83
C VAL A 593 0.24 -33.41 24.57
N LEU A 594 1.24 -32.71 23.99
CA LEU A 594 1.70 -31.43 24.54
C LEU A 594 0.58 -30.39 24.53
N ALA A 595 -0.17 -30.28 23.42
CA ALA A 595 -1.34 -29.41 23.35
C ALA A 595 -2.45 -29.80 24.33
N ALA A 596 -2.69 -31.11 24.55
CA ALA A 596 -3.62 -31.60 25.51
C ALA A 596 -3.19 -31.26 26.96
N ALA A 597 -1.89 -31.33 27.25
CA ALA A 597 -1.35 -30.90 28.56
C ALA A 597 -1.57 -29.39 28.78
N VAL A 598 -1.38 -28.55 27.77
CA VAL A 598 -1.70 -27.12 27.84
C VAL A 598 -3.20 -26.89 28.05
N ALA A 599 -4.09 -27.73 27.48
CA ALA A 599 -5.53 -27.63 27.61
C ALA A 599 -6.04 -27.93 29.05
N LEU A 600 -5.19 -28.47 29.95
CA LEU A 600 -5.51 -28.60 31.36
C LEU A 600 -5.71 -27.25 32.05
N ARG A 601 -5.12 -26.18 31.52
CA ARG A 601 -5.32 -24.81 31.99
C ARG A 601 -6.67 -24.26 31.52
N ALA A 602 -7.43 -23.69 32.45
CA ALA A 602 -8.78 -23.17 32.18
C ALA A 602 -8.76 -22.02 31.13
N ASP A 603 -7.73 -21.16 31.18
CA ASP A 603 -7.54 -20.01 30.28
C ASP A 603 -7.16 -20.42 28.85
N ARG A 604 -6.54 -21.57 28.64
CA ARG A 604 -6.08 -22.09 27.34
C ARG A 604 -6.94 -23.23 26.79
N ARG A 605 -7.80 -23.80 27.64
CA ARG A 605 -8.59 -25.01 27.34
C ARG A 605 -9.27 -25.06 25.97
N PRO A 606 -9.97 -23.99 25.45
CA PRO A 606 -10.68 -24.13 24.21
C PRO A 606 -9.71 -24.26 23.02
N LEU A 607 -8.72 -23.36 22.90
CA LEU A 607 -7.79 -23.37 21.77
C LEU A 607 -6.84 -24.56 21.80
N ALA A 608 -6.24 -24.86 22.93
CA ALA A 608 -5.32 -25.99 23.07
C ALA A 608 -6.05 -27.34 22.92
N GLY A 609 -7.29 -27.44 23.34
CA GLY A 609 -8.11 -28.63 23.15
C GLY A 609 -8.44 -28.88 21.68
N TYR A 610 -8.78 -27.84 20.91
CA TYR A 610 -8.96 -27.96 19.46
C TYR A 610 -7.63 -28.32 18.76
N ALA A 611 -6.53 -27.69 19.14
CA ALA A 611 -5.22 -27.99 18.58
C ALA A 611 -4.82 -29.46 18.85
N ALA A 612 -5.04 -29.96 20.06
CA ALA A 612 -4.80 -31.36 20.41
C ALA A 612 -5.64 -32.31 19.53
N ALA A 613 -6.94 -32.03 19.39
CA ALA A 613 -7.82 -32.83 18.54
C ALA A 613 -7.37 -32.85 17.08
N VAL A 614 -7.02 -31.69 16.50
CA VAL A 614 -6.54 -31.57 15.13
C VAL A 614 -5.23 -32.35 14.93
N LEU A 615 -4.26 -32.21 15.84
CA LEU A 615 -2.99 -32.91 15.76
C LEU A 615 -3.15 -34.42 15.89
N MET A 616 -4.03 -34.91 16.76
CA MET A 616 -4.34 -36.34 16.88
C MET A 616 -5.02 -36.90 15.62
N VAL A 617 -5.95 -36.13 15.02
CA VAL A 617 -6.57 -36.51 13.74
C VAL A 617 -5.51 -36.53 12.63
N ALA A 618 -4.65 -35.51 12.54
CA ALA A 618 -3.58 -35.47 11.57
C ALA A 618 -2.60 -36.66 11.74
N ALA A 619 -2.23 -36.98 12.97
CA ALA A 619 -1.40 -38.16 13.27
C ALA A 619 -2.05 -39.46 12.78
N SER A 620 -3.35 -39.64 13.01
CA SER A 620 -4.08 -40.81 12.51
C SER A 620 -4.15 -40.85 11.00
N TRP A 621 -4.35 -39.72 10.33
CA TRP A 621 -4.35 -39.66 8.86
C TRP A 621 -3.00 -40.02 8.26
N VAL A 622 -1.91 -39.46 8.77
CA VAL A 622 -0.55 -39.79 8.32
C VAL A 622 -0.27 -41.28 8.53
N ARG A 623 -0.75 -41.84 9.64
CA ARG A 623 -0.57 -43.28 9.91
C ARG A 623 -1.39 -44.17 8.98
N LEU A 624 -2.64 -43.78 8.70
CA LEU A 624 -3.49 -44.47 7.74
C LEU A 624 -2.92 -44.44 6.32
N ALA A 625 -2.39 -43.28 5.92
CA ALA A 625 -1.72 -43.13 4.64
C ALA A 625 -0.46 -44.00 4.52
N ALA A 626 0.32 -44.10 5.62
CA ALA A 626 1.49 -44.97 5.70
C ALA A 626 1.14 -46.47 5.60
N TRP A 627 -0.07 -46.85 5.92
CA TRP A 627 -0.61 -48.23 5.77
C TRP A 627 -1.33 -48.43 4.44
N GLU A 628 -1.27 -47.44 3.53
CA GLU A 628 -1.91 -47.49 2.20
C GLU A 628 -3.43 -47.77 2.27
N VAL A 629 -4.10 -47.34 3.33
CA VAL A 629 -5.54 -47.54 3.50
C VAL A 629 -6.27 -46.69 2.47
N THR A 630 -7.02 -47.33 1.57
CA THR A 630 -7.74 -46.64 0.49
C THR A 630 -9.19 -46.30 0.83
N ALA A 631 -9.71 -46.80 1.95
CA ALA A 631 -11.09 -46.54 2.37
C ALA A 631 -11.25 -45.12 2.90
N PRO A 632 -12.04 -44.23 2.25
CA PRO A 632 -12.20 -42.83 2.69
C PRO A 632 -12.89 -42.73 4.07
N GLU A 633 -13.68 -43.74 4.45
CA GLU A 633 -14.32 -43.82 5.75
C GLU A 633 -13.30 -43.89 6.91
N ALA A 634 -12.17 -44.54 6.70
CA ALA A 634 -11.10 -44.63 7.70
C ALA A 634 -10.51 -43.25 8.02
N TYR A 635 -10.40 -42.37 7.03
CA TYR A 635 -9.93 -40.97 7.21
C TYR A 635 -11.02 -40.04 7.78
N ALA A 636 -12.27 -40.29 7.41
CA ALA A 636 -13.41 -39.51 7.90
C ALA A 636 -13.75 -39.79 9.37
N LEU A 637 -13.56 -41.02 9.82
CA LEU A 637 -13.95 -41.49 11.15
C LEU A 637 -13.30 -40.69 12.31
N PRO A 638 -11.97 -40.46 12.35
CA PRO A 638 -11.35 -39.70 13.42
C PRO A 638 -11.89 -38.26 13.52
N VAL A 639 -12.12 -37.60 12.38
CA VAL A 639 -12.69 -36.25 12.31
C VAL A 639 -14.13 -36.25 12.82
N SER A 640 -14.92 -37.19 12.36
CA SER A 640 -16.34 -37.34 12.74
C SER A 640 -16.49 -37.61 14.24
N VAL A 641 -15.70 -38.54 14.78
CA VAL A 641 -15.72 -38.86 16.20
C VAL A 641 -15.30 -37.65 17.05
N ALA A 642 -14.22 -36.96 16.68
CA ALA A 642 -13.78 -35.76 17.37
C ALA A 642 -14.85 -34.65 17.34
N ALA A 643 -15.42 -34.37 16.16
CA ALA A 643 -16.43 -33.33 15.98
C ALA A 643 -17.74 -33.65 16.72
N LEU A 644 -18.20 -34.89 16.62
CA LEU A 644 -19.40 -35.36 17.33
C LEU A 644 -19.20 -35.35 18.86
N GLY A 645 -17.99 -35.72 19.31
CA GLY A 645 -17.62 -35.66 20.74
C GLY A 645 -17.64 -34.21 21.25
N VAL A 646 -17.04 -33.28 20.52
CA VAL A 646 -17.07 -31.84 20.87
C VAL A 646 -18.52 -31.32 20.86
N GLY A 647 -19.29 -31.66 19.83
CA GLY A 647 -20.71 -31.29 19.73
C GLY A 647 -21.57 -31.81 20.85
N PHE A 648 -21.38 -33.09 21.24
CA PHE A 648 -22.06 -33.70 22.36
C PHE A 648 -21.71 -33.04 23.69
N LEU A 649 -20.42 -32.77 23.96
CA LEU A 649 -19.97 -32.07 25.16
C LEU A 649 -20.52 -30.64 25.25
N ARG A 650 -20.56 -29.94 24.07
CA ARG A 650 -21.14 -28.60 23.97
C ARG A 650 -22.62 -28.59 24.33
N ARG A 651 -23.42 -29.52 23.83
CA ARG A 651 -24.85 -29.63 24.16
C ARG A 651 -25.10 -30.10 25.57
N ARG A 652 -24.22 -30.91 26.13
CA ARG A 652 -24.30 -31.23 27.57
C ARG A 652 -24.12 -30.02 28.49
N ARG A 653 -23.33 -29.01 28.03
CA ARG A 653 -23.09 -27.78 28.81
C ARG A 653 -24.14 -26.71 28.51
N ASP A 654 -24.65 -26.67 27.32
CA ASP A 654 -25.64 -25.71 26.85
C ASP A 654 -26.71 -26.45 26.03
N ALA A 655 -27.84 -26.76 26.70
CA ALA A 655 -28.95 -27.45 26.06
C ALA A 655 -29.65 -26.61 24.96
N SER A 656 -29.45 -25.29 24.95
CA SER A 656 -29.98 -24.37 23.93
C SER A 656 -29.16 -24.36 22.66
N ALA A 657 -27.96 -24.96 22.64
CA ALA A 657 -27.09 -24.97 21.46
C ALA A 657 -27.77 -25.68 20.29
N SER A 658 -27.73 -25.02 19.11
CA SER A 658 -28.29 -25.55 17.85
C SER A 658 -27.70 -26.92 17.49
N SER A 659 -28.54 -27.86 17.08
CA SER A 659 -28.11 -29.16 16.56
C SER A 659 -27.20 -29.06 15.33
N TRP A 660 -27.34 -28.01 14.54
CA TRP A 660 -26.49 -27.72 13.38
C TRP A 660 -25.04 -27.42 13.81
N ALA A 661 -24.86 -26.57 14.81
CA ALA A 661 -23.52 -26.24 15.31
C ALA A 661 -22.86 -27.40 16.08
N ALA A 662 -23.67 -28.29 16.66
CA ALA A 662 -23.18 -29.41 17.47
C ALA A 662 -22.85 -30.66 16.63
N TYR A 663 -23.74 -31.06 15.71
CA TYR A 663 -23.66 -32.36 15.08
C TYR A 663 -23.43 -32.33 13.57
N ALA A 664 -23.80 -31.21 12.86
CA ALA A 664 -23.66 -31.14 11.42
C ALA A 664 -22.21 -31.31 10.91
N PRO A 665 -21.18 -30.71 11.55
CA PRO A 665 -19.80 -30.89 11.08
C PRO A 665 -19.33 -32.35 11.14
N GLY A 666 -19.66 -33.06 12.23
CA GLY A 666 -19.28 -34.46 12.40
C GLY A 666 -20.03 -35.42 11.48
N LEU A 667 -21.32 -35.18 11.28
CA LEU A 667 -22.13 -35.98 10.37
C LEU A 667 -21.76 -35.75 8.90
N ALA A 668 -21.54 -34.50 8.51
CA ALA A 668 -21.10 -34.18 7.15
C ALA A 668 -19.73 -34.79 6.86
N ALA A 669 -18.80 -34.76 7.83
CA ALA A 669 -17.47 -35.31 7.68
C ALA A 669 -17.45 -36.79 7.32
N ILE A 670 -18.44 -37.57 7.76
CA ILE A 670 -18.53 -39.01 7.45
C ILE A 670 -19.49 -39.29 6.30
N LEU A 671 -20.68 -38.68 6.29
CA LEU A 671 -21.71 -38.98 5.31
C LEU A 671 -21.35 -38.52 3.89
N VAL A 672 -20.69 -37.35 3.75
CA VAL A 672 -20.38 -36.82 2.40
C VAL A 672 -19.30 -37.65 1.69
N PRO A 673 -18.10 -37.93 2.27
CA PRO A 673 -17.12 -38.77 1.64
C PRO A 673 -17.63 -40.20 1.37
N SER A 674 -18.39 -40.74 2.31
CA SER A 674 -18.96 -42.10 2.14
C SER A 674 -20.00 -42.16 1.01
N LEU A 675 -20.80 -41.09 0.83
CA LEU A 675 -21.74 -40.99 -0.30
C LEU A 675 -21.01 -40.90 -1.64
N LEU A 676 -19.99 -40.08 -1.73
CA LEU A 676 -19.17 -39.94 -2.96
C LEU A 676 -18.45 -41.26 -3.30
N ALA A 677 -17.96 -41.93 -2.27
CA ALA A 677 -17.30 -43.24 -2.44
C ALA A 677 -18.29 -44.34 -2.84
N ALA A 678 -19.51 -44.36 -2.28
CA ALA A 678 -20.57 -45.29 -2.67
C ALA A 678 -20.98 -45.11 -4.14
N TRP A 679 -20.98 -43.86 -4.65
CA TRP A 679 -21.30 -43.56 -6.05
C TRP A 679 -20.21 -44.02 -7.04
N SER A 680 -18.97 -44.17 -6.60
CA SER A 680 -17.85 -44.61 -7.42
C SER A 680 -17.56 -46.11 -7.32
N ASP A 681 -18.12 -46.79 -6.33
CA ASP A 681 -17.86 -48.18 -6.03
C ASP A 681 -18.97 -49.06 -6.63
N PRO A 682 -18.67 -49.98 -7.56
CA PRO A 682 -19.67 -50.88 -8.15
C PRO A 682 -20.17 -51.98 -7.17
N ALA A 683 -19.57 -52.11 -5.98
CA ALA A 683 -19.90 -53.15 -5.03
C ALA A 683 -21.11 -52.76 -4.16
N TRP A 684 -22.16 -53.57 -4.16
CA TRP A 684 -23.41 -53.36 -3.41
C TRP A 684 -23.29 -53.20 -1.88
N PRO A 685 -22.29 -53.75 -1.17
CA PRO A 685 -22.25 -53.61 0.31
C PRO A 685 -22.06 -52.19 0.79
N ARG A 686 -21.36 -51.31 0.06
CA ARG A 686 -21.04 -49.94 0.48
C ARG A 686 -22.26 -49.03 0.47
N PRO A 687 -23.06 -48.95 -0.64
CA PRO A 687 -24.33 -48.21 -0.63
C PRO A 687 -25.29 -48.73 0.44
N LEU A 688 -25.38 -50.02 0.63
CA LEU A 688 -26.24 -50.62 1.64
C LEU A 688 -25.85 -50.18 3.08
N LEU A 689 -24.54 -50.25 3.41
CA LEU A 689 -24.05 -49.82 4.72
C LEU A 689 -24.24 -48.32 4.95
N LEU A 690 -24.01 -47.53 3.90
CA LEU A 690 -24.28 -46.07 3.95
C LEU A 690 -25.77 -45.80 4.15
N GLY A 691 -26.65 -46.47 3.43
CA GLY A 691 -28.10 -46.37 3.56
C GLY A 691 -28.58 -46.74 4.97
N CYS A 692 -28.10 -47.86 5.50
CA CYS A 692 -28.40 -48.24 6.90
C CYS A 692 -27.90 -47.23 7.95
N GLY A 693 -26.68 -46.71 7.77
CA GLY A 693 -26.10 -45.67 8.64
C GLY A 693 -26.87 -44.35 8.55
N ALA A 694 -27.16 -43.87 7.34
CA ALA A 694 -27.95 -42.68 7.11
C ALA A 694 -29.38 -42.77 7.68
N LEU A 695 -30.00 -43.96 7.53
CA LEU A 695 -31.30 -44.26 8.13
C LEU A 695 -31.24 -44.21 9.66
N ALA A 696 -30.23 -44.81 10.29
CA ALA A 696 -30.04 -44.77 11.76
C ALA A 696 -29.85 -43.31 12.24
N VAL A 697 -29.04 -42.50 11.55
CA VAL A 697 -28.85 -41.07 11.88
C VAL A 697 -30.16 -40.30 11.74
N THR A 698 -30.95 -40.59 10.68
CA THR A 698 -32.26 -39.94 10.46
C THR A 698 -33.24 -40.30 11.57
N LEU A 699 -33.32 -41.58 11.95
CA LEU A 699 -34.23 -42.06 13.01
C LEU A 699 -33.83 -41.49 14.39
N LEU A 700 -32.51 -41.42 14.68
CA LEU A 700 -32.02 -40.79 15.92
C LEU A 700 -32.33 -39.28 15.92
N GLY A 701 -32.18 -38.61 14.78
CA GLY A 701 -32.57 -37.20 14.58
C GLY A 701 -34.05 -36.98 14.86
N ALA A 702 -34.91 -37.84 14.30
CA ALA A 702 -36.35 -37.79 14.52
C ALA A 702 -36.73 -38.06 15.96
N ARG A 703 -36.16 -39.11 16.57
CA ARG A 703 -36.43 -39.50 17.97
C ARG A 703 -36.03 -38.41 18.97
N HIS A 704 -34.88 -37.79 18.78
CA HIS A 704 -34.38 -36.73 19.65
C HIS A 704 -34.74 -35.31 19.19
N ARG A 705 -35.57 -35.17 18.17
CA ARG A 705 -36.03 -33.88 17.61
C ARG A 705 -34.86 -32.96 17.19
N LEU A 706 -33.83 -33.54 16.59
CA LEU A 706 -32.63 -32.85 16.16
C LEU A 706 -32.69 -32.60 14.64
N GLN A 707 -32.64 -31.32 14.24
CA GLN A 707 -32.75 -30.94 12.82
C GLN A 707 -31.56 -31.42 11.97
N ALA A 708 -30.32 -31.24 12.44
CA ALA A 708 -29.13 -31.56 11.65
C ALA A 708 -29.01 -33.09 11.34
N PRO A 709 -29.12 -34.01 12.31
CA PRO A 709 -29.13 -35.43 12.03
C PRO A 709 -30.29 -35.87 11.12
N LEU A 710 -31.48 -35.29 11.35
CA LEU A 710 -32.66 -35.60 10.56
C LEU A 710 -32.47 -35.23 9.09
N LEU A 711 -31.98 -34.00 8.82
CA LEU A 711 -31.82 -33.49 7.45
C LEU A 711 -30.60 -34.07 6.75
N LEU A 712 -29.45 -34.16 7.41
CA LEU A 712 -28.24 -34.71 6.79
C LEU A 712 -28.35 -36.23 6.54
N GLY A 713 -28.88 -36.99 7.51
CA GLY A 713 -29.16 -38.41 7.33
C GLY A 713 -30.20 -38.64 6.24
N GLY A 714 -31.32 -37.89 6.29
CA GLY A 714 -32.37 -38.01 5.27
C GLY A 714 -31.91 -37.60 3.87
N ALA A 715 -31.09 -36.56 3.75
CA ALA A 715 -30.51 -36.16 2.47
C ALA A 715 -29.54 -37.22 1.92
N ALA A 716 -28.66 -37.77 2.76
CA ALA A 716 -27.73 -38.82 2.35
C ALA A 716 -28.49 -40.08 1.89
N LEU A 717 -29.53 -40.49 2.66
CA LEU A 717 -30.36 -41.64 2.29
C LEU A 717 -31.12 -41.40 0.98
N ALA A 718 -31.68 -40.22 0.77
CA ALA A 718 -32.38 -39.88 -0.46
C ALA A 718 -31.47 -39.84 -1.69
N LEU A 719 -30.27 -39.27 -1.54
CA LEU A 719 -29.29 -39.18 -2.61
C LEU A 719 -28.71 -40.56 -2.97
N ASP A 720 -28.46 -41.41 -2.00
CA ASP A 720 -28.00 -42.76 -2.18
C ASP A 720 -29.07 -43.61 -2.93
N ALA A 721 -30.34 -43.55 -2.44
CA ALA A 721 -31.47 -44.21 -3.11
C ALA A 721 -31.72 -43.67 -4.52
N LEU A 722 -31.56 -42.35 -4.76
CA LEU A 722 -31.72 -41.76 -6.09
C LEU A 722 -30.62 -42.24 -7.05
N HIS A 723 -29.39 -42.38 -6.57
CA HIS A 723 -28.28 -42.89 -7.37
C HIS A 723 -28.49 -44.35 -7.79
N GLU A 724 -28.90 -45.20 -6.85
CA GLU A 724 -29.18 -46.62 -7.09
C GLU A 724 -30.40 -46.83 -8.03
N LEU A 725 -31.39 -45.94 -7.97
CA LEU A 725 -32.55 -45.96 -8.85
C LEU A 725 -32.30 -45.33 -10.22
N ALA A 726 -31.26 -44.51 -10.38
CA ALA A 726 -30.97 -43.75 -11.59
C ALA A 726 -30.85 -44.65 -12.85
N PRO A 727 -30.18 -45.79 -12.85
CA PRO A 727 -30.10 -46.67 -14.02
C PRO A 727 -31.45 -47.26 -14.42
N LEU A 728 -32.31 -47.59 -13.47
CA LEU A 728 -33.68 -48.06 -13.72
C LEU A 728 -34.54 -46.94 -14.34
N VAL A 729 -34.44 -45.74 -13.80
CA VAL A 729 -35.13 -44.56 -14.34
C VAL A 729 -34.62 -44.20 -15.73
N ALA A 730 -33.31 -44.29 -15.97
CA ALA A 730 -32.72 -44.06 -17.30
C ALA A 730 -33.19 -45.04 -18.34
N GLN A 731 -33.35 -46.33 -17.99
CA GLN A 731 -33.88 -47.37 -18.86
C GLN A 731 -35.34 -47.08 -19.23
N VAL A 732 -36.19 -46.67 -18.27
CA VAL A 732 -37.58 -46.30 -18.49
C VAL A 732 -37.71 -45.05 -19.36
N VAL A 733 -36.89 -44.02 -19.11
CA VAL A 733 -36.87 -42.77 -19.90
C VAL A 733 -36.32 -43.01 -21.31
N GLY A 734 -35.34 -43.90 -21.50
CA GLY A 734 -34.78 -44.23 -22.80
C GLY A 734 -35.72 -45.02 -23.69
N ALA A 735 -36.74 -45.73 -23.14
CA ALA A 735 -37.76 -46.44 -23.88
C ALA A 735 -38.91 -45.52 -24.36
N LEU A 736 -38.97 -44.28 -23.94
CA LEU A 736 -40.00 -43.31 -24.29
C LEU A 736 -39.60 -42.45 -25.51
N PRO A 737 -40.58 -42.02 -26.36
CA PRO A 737 -40.29 -41.08 -27.45
C PRO A 737 -39.63 -39.81 -26.94
N ARG A 738 -38.60 -39.28 -27.62
CA ARG A 738 -37.72 -38.17 -27.20
C ARG A 738 -38.48 -36.88 -26.81
N TRP A 739 -39.71 -36.71 -27.29
CA TRP A 739 -40.55 -35.53 -26.95
C TRP A 739 -41.39 -35.72 -25.67
N LEU A 740 -41.64 -36.96 -25.24
CA LEU A 740 -42.53 -37.28 -24.11
C LEU A 740 -41.97 -36.85 -22.75
N PRO A 741 -40.65 -37.05 -22.45
CA PRO A 741 -40.05 -36.53 -21.21
C PRO A 741 -40.14 -35.00 -21.13
N LEU A 742 -39.94 -34.28 -22.24
CA LEU A 742 -40.04 -32.82 -22.32
C LEU A 742 -41.51 -32.34 -22.14
N ALA A 743 -42.45 -33.05 -22.71
CA ALA A 743 -43.88 -32.76 -22.55
C ALA A 743 -44.34 -33.01 -21.11
N LEU A 744 -43.92 -34.12 -20.50
CA LEU A 744 -44.22 -34.44 -19.11
C LEU A 744 -43.57 -33.43 -18.15
N ALA A 745 -42.32 -33.01 -18.40
CA ALA A 745 -41.65 -31.99 -17.62
C ALA A 745 -42.37 -30.65 -17.75
N GLY A 746 -42.86 -30.28 -18.95
CA GLY A 746 -43.66 -29.10 -19.20
C GLY A 746 -44.99 -29.11 -18.46
N VAL A 747 -45.72 -30.22 -18.49
CA VAL A 747 -47.00 -30.42 -17.77
C VAL A 747 -46.75 -30.38 -16.25
N ILE A 748 -45.70 -31.03 -15.76
CA ILE A 748 -45.35 -30.96 -14.33
C ILE A 748 -45.00 -29.53 -13.90
N LEU A 749 -44.22 -28.81 -14.70
CA LEU A 749 -43.86 -27.40 -14.43
C LEU A 749 -45.11 -26.48 -14.43
N LEU A 750 -46.05 -26.72 -15.38
CA LEU A 750 -47.32 -26.00 -15.41
C LEU A 750 -48.18 -26.35 -14.20
N ALA A 751 -48.28 -27.60 -13.81
CA ALA A 751 -49.02 -28.03 -12.64
C ALA A 751 -48.38 -27.51 -11.33
N VAL A 752 -47.07 -27.48 -11.25
CA VAL A 752 -46.31 -26.86 -10.14
C VAL A 752 -46.52 -25.35 -10.11
N GLY A 753 -46.50 -24.69 -11.27
CA GLY A 753 -46.79 -23.25 -11.41
C GLY A 753 -48.20 -22.86 -11.03
N ALA A 754 -49.18 -23.65 -11.45
CA ALA A 754 -50.60 -23.41 -11.10
C ALA A 754 -50.89 -23.61 -9.61
N THR A 755 -50.13 -24.49 -8.94
CA THR A 755 -50.26 -24.78 -7.51
C THR A 755 -49.23 -24.07 -6.63
N TYR A 756 -48.45 -23.14 -7.21
CA TYR A 756 -47.34 -22.46 -6.53
C TYR A 756 -47.77 -21.73 -5.24
N GLU A 757 -48.90 -21.06 -5.23
CA GLU A 757 -49.43 -20.40 -4.03
C GLU A 757 -49.90 -21.39 -2.95
N GLN A 758 -50.37 -22.55 -3.31
CA GLN A 758 -50.72 -23.60 -2.35
C GLN A 758 -49.48 -24.23 -1.78
N ARG A 759 -48.47 -24.50 -2.61
CA ARG A 759 -47.18 -25.08 -2.18
C ARG A 759 -46.34 -24.13 -1.34
N LEU A 760 -46.40 -22.83 -1.56
CA LEU A 760 -45.77 -21.84 -0.68
C LEU A 760 -46.36 -21.87 0.75
N ARG A 761 -47.66 -22.15 0.87
CA ARG A 761 -48.31 -22.36 2.18
C ARG A 761 -47.84 -23.67 2.84
N ASP A 762 -47.67 -24.72 2.05
CA ASP A 762 -47.21 -26.03 2.54
C ASP A 762 -45.73 -26.00 2.94
N VAL A 763 -44.87 -25.34 2.14
CA VAL A 763 -43.45 -25.11 2.48
C VAL A 763 -43.30 -24.25 3.76
N ARG A 764 -44.18 -23.24 3.95
CA ARG A 764 -44.20 -22.49 5.22
C ARG A 764 -44.60 -23.38 6.40
N ARG A 765 -45.59 -24.28 6.24
CA ARG A 765 -45.98 -25.27 7.28
C ARG A 765 -44.84 -26.26 7.60
N VAL A 766 -44.15 -26.77 6.57
CA VAL A 766 -43.00 -27.66 6.76
C VAL A 766 -41.86 -26.93 7.43
N ARG A 767 -41.60 -25.67 7.04
CA ARG A 767 -40.58 -24.82 7.67
C ARG A 767 -40.90 -24.52 9.14
N ASP A 768 -42.17 -24.27 9.45
CA ASP A 768 -42.64 -24.04 10.83
C ASP A 768 -42.57 -25.33 11.68
N LEU A 769 -42.84 -26.51 11.06
CA LEU A 769 -42.66 -27.81 11.69
C LEU A 769 -41.18 -28.12 11.96
N LEU A 770 -40.30 -27.85 10.98
CA LEU A 770 -38.84 -28.00 11.12
C LEU A 770 -38.26 -26.97 12.10
N GLY A 771 -38.82 -25.77 12.19
CA GLY A 771 -38.44 -24.74 13.15
C GLY A 771 -38.75 -25.12 14.64
N ARG A 772 -39.66 -26.05 14.86
CA ARG A 772 -39.99 -26.59 16.20
C ARG A 772 -39.08 -27.74 16.66
N LEU A 773 -38.20 -28.20 15.76
CA LEU A 773 -37.16 -29.17 16.09
C LEU A 773 -35.92 -28.40 16.56
N HIS A 774 -35.37 -28.71 17.72
CA HIS A 774 -34.22 -28.02 18.33
C HIS A 774 -32.88 -28.58 17.88
#